data_74f9b531604e7996871fc1a4dd31c8c3
#
_entry.id   74f9b531604e7996871fc1a4dd31c8c3
#
_cell.length_a   1.000
_cell.length_b   1.000
_cell.length_c   1.000
_cell.angle_alpha   90.00
_cell.angle_beta   90.00
_cell.angle_gamma   90.00
#
_symmetry.space_group_name_H-M   'P 1'
#
loop_
_entity.id
_entity.type
_entity.pdbx_description
1 polymer ?
#
loop_
_entity_poly.entity_id
_entity_poly.type
_entity_poly.pdbx_seq_one_letter_code
_entity_poly.pdbx_strand_id
1 'polypeptide(L)'
;DVGQECLDRVAIALGANTVLPCAAATIPALLGDGDWRKRHAALVALAQIAEGCVKGMNKDVAGAVAPCLGAATNDPHPRVRWAAVNGIGQLCTDLGPKIQEKAHAQILPVLLKAMEDSSHRVQSHAAAAMVNFSEGCPPEHMQPYLDALMNKLLQMLQGGHRMVQESALTALASVADNAQTAFAKYYSTVLPFLKQILVGAAGKEHRMLRAKAMECISLVGMAVGKEQFAPDAREVMDLLMQLQAGGFEDDDTTASYMQQAWTRLCKCLGRDFIQYLQVVMPPLLKSAQLKPDVQVTDAEDHEEAEEEEDVEVIAVGDKRISIRTSVLEEKATACNMLCCYVDELKDGFLPYLQPVVETMVPLLDFYFHEDVRKAAVASLPDILRAGKAAMLKQCVAPTGQTVDAAYFRQLVGYVVPPLIKALSKEPEVEIQAAMLESLADCAGVAGEHISEHIAAMIEGFQSTLKGSLERRAERNKRAGTEDFDAEEMEALTDEQAAEDEVFDQFAECVGSLLRSLHAPVLPALEPLLAQFVAPMLGPDRSPEERRIAICVFDDVMEHASDGGASLRYLDGFAGPCLAGCTDADADVRQASVYGVGVMAEKLGQAFAPHVPASLQTLAQVIQAPDARGEENVNATENAISSLGKICEFQRACIPGPESVVPQWLSMLPLTEDKVEARAVHTQLVRMLEANDPHLLGPNSEHLGSVVKVFATALPTAGLSEKLQLCTVECAGKMKALLMQMQGSVPPETLTRAWSAITPEQQQALQQAM
;
A
#
# COMPACT_ATOMS: atom_id res chain seq x y z
N ASP A 1 26.28 20.75 -12.72
CA ASP A 1 25.13 20.02 -13.15
C ASP A 1 25.52 18.80 -14.00
N VAL A 2 26.01 18.90 -15.26
CA VAL A 2 26.41 17.72 -16.06
C VAL A 2 27.36 16.76 -15.32
N GLY A 3 28.34 17.28 -14.56
CA GLY A 3 29.25 16.44 -13.79
C GLY A 3 28.59 15.70 -12.60
N GLN A 4 27.54 16.26 -12.02
CA GLN A 4 26.75 15.65 -10.96
C GLN A 4 25.90 14.50 -11.53
N GLU A 5 25.17 14.77 -12.59
CA GLU A 5 24.35 13.77 -13.29
C GLU A 5 25.16 12.60 -13.85
N CYS A 6 26.35 12.92 -14.41
CA CYS A 6 27.27 11.86 -14.86
C CYS A 6 27.77 10.99 -13.70
N LEU A 7 28.06 11.59 -12.53
CA LEU A 7 28.55 10.86 -11.38
C LEU A 7 27.47 9.95 -10.80
N ASP A 8 26.24 10.43 -10.74
CA ASP A 8 25.07 9.69 -10.33
C ASP A 8 24.82 8.46 -11.21
N ARG A 9 24.71 8.66 -12.54
CA ARG A 9 24.57 7.55 -13.50
C ARG A 9 25.72 6.53 -13.41
N VAL A 10 26.96 6.98 -13.22
CA VAL A 10 28.12 6.10 -13.02
C VAL A 10 27.98 5.32 -11.73
N ALA A 11 27.49 5.94 -10.65
CA ALA A 11 27.29 5.26 -9.37
C ALA A 11 26.20 4.19 -9.45
N ILE A 12 25.08 4.50 -10.14
CA ILE A 12 24.00 3.55 -10.39
C ILE A 12 24.52 2.37 -11.22
N ALA A 13 25.20 2.64 -12.35
CA ALA A 13 25.68 1.61 -13.27
C ALA A 13 26.77 0.71 -12.66
N LEU A 14 27.67 1.24 -11.84
CA LEU A 14 28.81 0.47 -11.28
C LEU A 14 28.56 -0.11 -9.89
N GLY A 15 27.56 0.39 -9.19
CA GLY A 15 27.16 -0.06 -7.87
C GLY A 15 28.15 0.17 -6.73
N ALA A 16 27.70 -0.11 -5.51
CA ALA A 16 28.42 0.17 -4.27
C ALA A 16 29.80 -0.50 -4.17
N ASN A 17 29.95 -1.72 -4.68
CA ASN A 17 31.22 -2.48 -4.55
C ASN A 17 32.36 -1.85 -5.34
N THR A 18 32.09 -1.14 -6.43
CA THR A 18 33.05 -0.45 -7.28
C THR A 18 33.27 0.99 -6.85
N VAL A 19 32.19 1.72 -6.58
CA VAL A 19 32.20 3.17 -6.33
C VAL A 19 32.72 3.51 -4.92
N LEU A 20 32.26 2.81 -3.88
CA LEU A 20 32.61 3.15 -2.50
C LEU A 20 34.10 3.08 -2.19
N PRO A 21 34.91 2.10 -2.68
CA PRO A 21 36.36 2.12 -2.48
C PRO A 21 37.06 3.33 -3.09
N CYS A 22 36.59 3.79 -4.28
CA CYS A 22 37.09 5.00 -4.93
C CYS A 22 36.72 6.27 -4.15
N ALA A 23 35.47 6.34 -3.70
CA ALA A 23 34.94 7.44 -2.90
C ALA A 23 35.68 7.54 -1.55
N ALA A 24 35.91 6.43 -0.86
CA ALA A 24 36.63 6.37 0.41
C ALA A 24 38.09 6.82 0.30
N ALA A 25 38.72 6.63 -0.85
CA ALA A 25 40.07 7.14 -1.11
C ALA A 25 40.12 8.65 -1.41
N THR A 26 39.08 9.19 -2.04
CA THR A 26 39.10 10.55 -2.60
C THR A 26 38.38 11.58 -1.72
N ILE A 27 37.20 11.27 -1.24
CA ILE A 27 36.34 12.22 -0.50
C ILE A 27 37.01 12.76 0.77
N PRO A 28 37.62 11.95 1.66
CA PRO A 28 38.24 12.47 2.87
C PRO A 28 39.42 13.43 2.60
N ALA A 29 40.19 13.18 1.54
CA ALA A 29 41.29 14.06 1.14
C ALA A 29 40.76 15.43 0.68
N LEU A 30 39.67 15.47 -0.09
CA LEU A 30 39.04 16.69 -0.55
C LEU A 30 38.36 17.47 0.58
N LEU A 31 37.74 16.78 1.54
CA LEU A 31 37.14 17.38 2.73
C LEU A 31 38.14 18.08 3.63
N GLY A 32 39.36 17.56 3.70
CA GLY A 32 40.47 18.14 4.46
C GLY A 32 41.22 19.29 3.75
N ASP A 33 40.86 19.62 2.51
CA ASP A 33 41.61 20.63 1.73
C ASP A 33 41.26 22.08 2.20
N GLY A 34 42.24 22.95 2.12
CA GLY A 34 42.09 24.39 2.41
C GLY A 34 41.17 25.13 1.46
N ASP A 35 41.05 24.67 0.21
CA ASP A 35 40.13 25.25 -0.77
C ASP A 35 38.66 24.80 -0.52
N TRP A 36 37.81 25.75 -0.26
CA TRP A 36 36.38 25.52 -0.04
C TRP A 36 35.70 24.82 -1.24
N ARG A 37 36.18 25.05 -2.47
CA ARG A 37 35.61 24.43 -3.69
C ARG A 37 35.77 22.91 -3.67
N LYS A 38 36.93 22.43 -3.20
CA LYS A 38 37.20 20.99 -3.09
C LYS A 38 36.33 20.36 -1.99
N ARG A 39 36.23 21.03 -0.82
CA ARG A 39 35.31 20.57 0.25
C ARG A 39 33.86 20.54 -0.20
N HIS A 40 33.42 21.58 -0.96
CA HIS A 40 32.09 21.59 -1.56
C HIS A 40 31.88 20.44 -2.53
N ALA A 41 32.80 20.22 -3.47
CA ALA A 41 32.73 19.15 -4.45
C ALA A 41 32.69 17.75 -3.79
N ALA A 42 33.43 17.54 -2.70
CA ALA A 42 33.41 16.29 -1.95
C ALA A 42 32.04 15.97 -1.36
N LEU A 43 31.34 16.97 -0.81
CA LEU A 43 30.01 16.78 -0.23
C LEU A 43 28.95 16.55 -1.30
N VAL A 44 29.04 17.26 -2.42
CA VAL A 44 28.14 17.05 -3.56
C VAL A 44 28.38 15.65 -4.15
N ALA A 45 29.64 15.22 -4.33
CA ALA A 45 29.95 13.89 -4.82
C ALA A 45 29.40 12.77 -3.88
N LEU A 46 29.51 12.98 -2.55
CA LEU A 46 28.96 12.04 -1.58
C LEU A 46 27.45 11.88 -1.70
N ALA A 47 26.75 13.00 -1.92
CA ALA A 47 25.30 12.98 -2.14
C ALA A 47 24.94 12.26 -3.45
N GLN A 48 25.62 12.56 -4.55
CA GLN A 48 25.30 11.99 -5.87
C GLN A 48 25.58 10.48 -6.00
N ILE A 49 26.48 9.93 -5.21
CA ILE A 49 26.73 8.46 -5.26
C ILE A 49 25.80 7.66 -4.35
N ALA A 50 24.93 8.32 -3.57
CA ALA A 50 24.16 7.66 -2.53
C ALA A 50 23.14 6.67 -3.10
N GLU A 51 22.42 7.06 -4.14
CA GLU A 51 21.41 6.24 -4.80
C GLU A 51 22.01 4.93 -5.32
N GLY A 52 23.08 4.99 -6.15
CA GLY A 52 23.75 3.79 -6.66
C GLY A 52 24.52 2.98 -5.58
N CYS A 53 24.71 3.54 -4.39
CA CYS A 53 25.49 2.91 -3.31
C CYS A 53 24.65 2.54 -2.07
N VAL A 54 23.31 2.55 -2.13
CA VAL A 54 22.39 2.32 -1.01
C VAL A 54 22.75 1.06 -0.21
N LYS A 55 22.94 -0.09 -0.89
CA LYS A 55 23.25 -1.38 -0.23
C LYS A 55 24.54 -1.32 0.59
N GLY A 56 25.54 -0.56 0.12
CA GLY A 56 26.83 -0.39 0.80
C GLY A 56 26.76 0.62 1.95
N MET A 57 26.16 1.80 1.72
CA MET A 57 26.04 2.87 2.71
C MET A 57 25.11 2.50 3.87
N ASN A 58 24.08 1.71 3.63
CA ASN A 58 23.16 1.20 4.66
C ASN A 58 23.83 0.25 5.68
N LYS A 59 25.05 -0.22 5.41
CA LYS A 59 25.83 -1.00 6.39
C LYS A 59 26.41 -0.10 7.49
N ASP A 60 26.75 1.17 7.16
CA ASP A 60 27.24 2.16 8.09
C ASP A 60 26.66 3.55 7.79
N VAL A 61 25.38 3.70 8.10
CA VAL A 61 24.62 4.95 7.89
C VAL A 61 25.24 6.12 8.65
N ALA A 62 25.72 5.89 9.88
CA ALA A 62 26.34 6.93 10.69
C ALA A 62 27.65 7.45 10.06
N GLY A 63 28.46 6.55 9.49
CA GLY A 63 29.68 6.91 8.74
C GLY A 63 29.36 7.65 7.44
N ALA A 64 28.29 7.27 6.73
CA ALA A 64 27.86 7.91 5.50
C ALA A 64 27.44 9.39 5.70
N VAL A 65 26.69 9.69 6.78
CA VAL A 65 26.18 11.05 7.04
C VAL A 65 27.17 11.95 7.79
N ALA A 66 28.16 11.39 8.49
CA ALA A 66 29.10 12.13 9.35
C ALA A 66 29.83 13.28 8.64
N PRO A 67 30.32 13.16 7.38
CA PRO A 67 30.96 14.26 6.67
C PRO A 67 30.05 15.47 6.49
N CYS A 68 28.78 15.23 6.15
CA CYS A 68 27.77 16.28 5.98
C CYS A 68 27.44 16.94 7.32
N LEU A 69 27.24 16.19 8.39
CA LEU A 69 26.98 16.71 9.72
C LEU A 69 28.14 17.60 10.23
N GLY A 70 29.38 17.15 10.03
CA GLY A 70 30.58 17.89 10.41
C GLY A 70 30.72 19.20 9.65
N ALA A 71 30.55 19.20 8.35
CA ALA A 71 30.66 20.37 7.49
C ALA A 71 29.53 21.37 7.71
N ALA A 72 28.29 20.91 7.84
CA ALA A 72 27.12 21.77 8.13
C ALA A 72 27.29 22.55 9.43
N THR A 73 27.91 21.92 10.43
CA THR A 73 28.09 22.50 11.77
C THR A 73 29.28 23.45 11.87
N ASN A 74 30.40 23.15 11.18
CA ASN A 74 31.71 23.74 11.50
C ASN A 74 32.42 24.44 10.34
N ASP A 75 31.99 24.24 9.06
CA ASP A 75 32.72 24.84 7.94
C ASP A 75 32.54 26.37 7.91
N PRO A 76 33.61 27.15 7.77
CA PRO A 76 33.53 28.61 7.73
C PRO A 76 32.84 29.14 6.48
N HIS A 77 32.84 28.36 5.37
CA HIS A 77 32.34 28.85 4.09
C HIS A 77 30.85 28.48 3.88
N PRO A 78 29.96 29.45 3.62
CA PRO A 78 28.52 29.17 3.54
C PRO A 78 28.11 28.23 2.40
N ARG A 79 28.85 28.21 1.28
CA ARG A 79 28.58 27.24 0.20
C ARG A 79 28.91 25.79 0.58
N VAL A 80 29.89 25.60 1.46
CA VAL A 80 30.21 24.25 1.97
C VAL A 80 29.14 23.79 2.95
N ARG A 81 28.71 24.70 3.87
CA ARG A 81 27.57 24.40 4.76
C ARG A 81 26.29 24.12 3.98
N TRP A 82 26.06 24.87 2.90
CA TRP A 82 24.93 24.63 1.98
C TRP A 82 25.01 23.22 1.36
N ALA A 83 26.15 22.85 0.77
CA ALA A 83 26.33 21.52 0.17
C ALA A 83 26.19 20.39 1.21
N ALA A 84 26.64 20.62 2.43
CA ALA A 84 26.50 19.66 3.52
C ALA A 84 25.03 19.45 3.91
N VAL A 85 24.25 20.50 4.02
CA VAL A 85 22.82 20.44 4.35
C VAL A 85 22.03 19.82 3.20
N ASN A 86 22.36 20.18 1.95
CA ASN A 86 21.76 19.56 0.77
C ASN A 86 22.08 18.04 0.73
N GLY A 87 23.33 17.68 1.03
CA GLY A 87 23.74 16.28 1.12
C GLY A 87 23.01 15.51 2.21
N ILE A 88 22.72 16.12 3.37
CA ILE A 88 21.87 15.49 4.39
C ILE A 88 20.48 15.21 3.82
N GLY A 89 19.87 16.18 3.12
CA GLY A 89 18.57 16.00 2.48
C GLY A 89 18.55 14.85 1.47
N GLN A 90 19.53 14.81 0.57
CA GLN A 90 19.67 13.75 -0.44
C GLN A 90 19.85 12.37 0.22
N LEU A 91 20.76 12.27 1.19
CA LEU A 91 20.95 11.02 1.92
C LEU A 91 19.69 10.54 2.66
N CYS A 92 18.83 11.49 3.13
CA CYS A 92 17.55 11.12 3.75
C CYS A 92 16.57 10.53 2.75
N THR A 93 16.61 10.94 1.49
CA THR A 93 15.83 10.35 0.41
C THR A 93 16.38 8.98 0.03
N ASP A 94 17.65 8.91 -0.32
CA ASP A 94 18.25 7.70 -0.92
C ASP A 94 18.46 6.55 0.10
N LEU A 95 18.78 6.88 1.36
CA LEU A 95 19.00 5.89 2.42
C LEU A 95 17.81 5.71 3.37
N GLY A 96 16.69 6.35 3.07
CA GLY A 96 15.45 6.20 3.83
C GLY A 96 14.87 4.78 3.75
N PRO A 97 14.10 4.33 4.76
CA PRO A 97 13.90 4.97 6.09
C PRO A 97 15.04 4.72 7.09
N LYS A 98 16.06 3.92 6.74
CA LYS A 98 17.13 3.48 7.67
C LYS A 98 17.93 4.64 8.25
N ILE A 99 18.16 5.71 7.47
CA ILE A 99 18.92 6.86 7.97
C ILE A 99 18.15 7.61 9.05
N GLN A 100 16.83 7.76 8.89
CA GLN A 100 15.95 8.36 9.88
C GLN A 100 15.93 7.53 11.16
N GLU A 101 15.76 6.21 11.05
CA GLU A 101 15.75 5.30 12.21
C GLU A 101 17.07 5.31 13.00
N LYS A 102 18.20 5.27 12.30
CA LYS A 102 19.51 5.08 12.94
C LYS A 102 20.25 6.38 13.29
N ALA A 103 19.97 7.49 12.57
CA ALA A 103 20.74 8.71 12.67
C ALA A 103 19.93 9.97 13.07
N HIS A 104 18.61 9.86 13.35
CA HIS A 104 17.74 11.00 13.73
C HIS A 104 18.34 11.85 14.85
N ALA A 105 18.90 11.23 15.88
CA ALA A 105 19.48 11.93 17.03
C ALA A 105 20.72 12.78 16.66
N GLN A 106 21.35 12.51 15.54
CA GLN A 106 22.50 13.27 15.03
C GLN A 106 22.06 14.33 14.00
N ILE A 107 21.10 13.97 13.12
CA ILE A 107 20.65 14.81 12.01
C ILE A 107 19.79 15.98 12.51
N LEU A 108 18.76 15.70 13.30
CA LEU A 108 17.78 16.72 13.72
C LEU A 108 18.40 17.92 14.44
N PRO A 109 19.33 17.78 15.40
CA PRO A 109 19.98 18.92 16.02
C PRO A 109 20.81 19.77 15.04
N VAL A 110 21.44 19.14 14.02
CA VAL A 110 22.21 19.83 13.00
C VAL A 110 21.31 20.62 12.06
N LEU A 111 20.21 20.06 11.61
CA LEU A 111 19.23 20.77 10.78
C LEU A 111 18.59 21.95 11.53
N LEU A 112 18.20 21.75 12.80
CA LEU A 112 17.70 22.83 13.66
C LEU A 112 18.71 23.99 13.80
N LYS A 113 20.00 23.68 13.95
CA LYS A 113 21.05 24.68 14.00
C LYS A 113 21.25 25.35 12.64
N ALA A 114 21.22 24.61 11.54
CA ALA A 114 21.36 25.14 10.19
C ALA A 114 20.20 26.09 9.77
N MET A 115 19.01 25.92 10.34
CA MET A 115 17.89 26.84 10.18
C MET A 115 18.15 28.23 10.82
N GLU A 116 19.20 28.35 11.67
CA GLU A 116 19.67 29.63 12.25
C GLU A 116 20.90 30.21 11.54
N ASP A 117 21.34 29.61 10.43
CA ASP A 117 22.55 30.04 9.74
C ASP A 117 22.46 31.51 9.30
N SER A 118 23.61 32.20 9.27
CA SER A 118 23.70 33.58 8.77
C SER A 118 23.38 33.69 7.28
N SER A 119 23.43 32.60 6.53
CA SER A 119 23.11 32.55 5.09
C SER A 119 21.68 32.07 4.88
N HIS A 120 20.84 32.90 4.26
CA HIS A 120 19.48 32.54 3.89
C HIS A 120 19.38 31.32 3.00
N ARG A 121 20.40 31.04 2.16
CA ARG A 121 20.46 29.82 1.34
C ARG A 121 20.65 28.58 2.19
N VAL A 122 21.46 28.63 3.24
CA VAL A 122 21.62 27.50 4.18
C VAL A 122 20.36 27.30 4.97
N GLN A 123 19.72 28.36 5.47
CA GLN A 123 18.43 28.29 6.18
C GLN A 123 17.35 27.62 5.33
N SER A 124 17.21 28.06 4.07
CA SER A 124 16.22 27.52 3.12
C SER A 124 16.45 26.03 2.85
N HIS A 125 17.72 25.62 2.62
CA HIS A 125 18.06 24.21 2.39
C HIS A 125 17.94 23.36 3.65
N ALA A 126 18.14 23.92 4.84
CA ALA A 126 17.88 23.20 6.09
C ALA A 126 16.39 22.86 6.25
N ALA A 127 15.52 23.78 5.83
CA ALA A 127 14.07 23.49 5.78
C ALA A 127 13.74 22.44 4.71
N ALA A 128 14.35 22.52 3.52
CA ALA A 128 14.16 21.51 2.47
C ALA A 128 14.67 20.13 2.91
N ALA A 129 15.85 20.04 3.52
CA ALA A 129 16.37 18.79 4.08
C ALA A 129 15.47 18.20 5.20
N MET A 130 14.75 19.07 5.93
CA MET A 130 13.75 18.62 6.91
C MET A 130 12.53 17.99 6.23
N VAL A 131 12.13 18.43 5.04
CA VAL A 131 11.06 17.77 4.27
C VAL A 131 11.46 16.33 3.98
N ASN A 132 12.61 16.14 3.30
CA ASN A 132 13.10 14.81 2.95
C ASN A 132 13.30 13.90 4.18
N PHE A 133 13.74 14.51 5.31
CA PHE A 133 13.89 13.76 6.56
C PHE A 133 12.53 13.32 7.11
N SER A 134 11.52 14.19 7.13
CA SER A 134 10.21 13.89 7.72
C SER A 134 9.39 12.88 6.92
N GLU A 135 9.55 12.81 5.61
CA GLU A 135 8.85 11.86 4.75
C GLU A 135 9.15 10.39 5.12
N GLY A 136 10.41 10.06 5.43
CA GLY A 136 10.82 8.71 5.81
C GLY A 136 10.96 8.48 7.32
N CYS A 137 10.58 9.44 8.18
CA CYS A 137 10.84 9.38 9.62
C CYS A 137 9.64 8.78 10.38
N PRO A 138 9.83 7.72 11.18
CA PRO A 138 8.80 7.28 12.13
C PRO A 138 8.40 8.43 13.09
N PRO A 139 7.09 8.65 13.32
CA PRO A 139 6.61 9.77 14.14
C PRO A 139 7.23 9.84 15.54
N GLU A 140 7.49 8.70 16.17
CA GLU A 140 8.11 8.58 17.48
C GLU A 140 9.53 9.17 17.55
N HIS A 141 10.27 9.15 16.45
CA HIS A 141 11.62 9.73 16.39
C HIS A 141 11.61 11.23 16.22
N MET A 142 10.58 11.79 15.57
CA MET A 142 10.41 13.24 15.43
C MET A 142 9.80 13.91 16.66
N GLN A 143 8.90 13.21 17.36
CA GLN A 143 8.12 13.76 18.48
C GLN A 143 8.94 14.52 19.53
N PRO A 144 10.13 14.05 19.99
CA PRO A 144 10.94 14.77 20.99
C PRO A 144 11.44 16.15 20.50
N TYR A 145 11.54 16.35 19.20
CA TYR A 145 12.07 17.56 18.57
C TYR A 145 10.99 18.52 18.08
N LEU A 146 9.74 18.10 18.10
CA LEU A 146 8.61 18.78 17.48
C LEU A 146 8.42 20.21 18.00
N ASP A 147 8.55 20.44 19.32
CA ASP A 147 8.42 21.79 19.90
C ASP A 147 9.54 22.73 19.39
N ALA A 148 10.77 22.23 19.31
CA ALA A 148 11.90 23.01 18.81
C ALA A 148 11.76 23.31 17.30
N LEU A 149 11.34 22.33 16.51
CA LEU A 149 11.07 22.46 15.08
C LEU A 149 9.99 23.50 14.81
N MET A 150 8.86 23.40 15.48
CA MET A 150 7.73 24.33 15.32
C MET A 150 8.13 25.77 15.66
N ASN A 151 8.83 25.97 16.80
CA ASN A 151 9.31 27.30 17.17
C ASN A 151 10.26 27.86 16.09
N LYS A 152 11.13 27.03 15.52
CA LYS A 152 12.09 27.44 14.51
C LYS A 152 11.42 27.78 13.19
N LEU A 153 10.53 26.94 12.70
CA LEU A 153 9.78 27.16 11.46
C LEU A 153 8.92 28.43 11.55
N LEU A 154 8.25 28.66 12.68
CA LEU A 154 7.49 29.90 12.89
C LEU A 154 8.38 31.15 12.91
N GLN A 155 9.60 31.09 13.48
CA GLN A 155 10.56 32.19 13.40
C GLN A 155 11.01 32.47 11.95
N MET A 156 11.28 31.41 11.16
CA MET A 156 11.64 31.57 9.74
C MET A 156 10.51 32.17 8.93
N LEU A 157 9.25 31.84 9.22
CA LEU A 157 8.07 32.44 8.57
C LEU A 157 7.90 33.91 8.91
N GLN A 158 8.23 34.32 10.12
CA GLN A 158 8.21 35.76 10.55
C GLN A 158 9.37 36.56 10.00
N GLY A 159 10.44 35.91 9.53
CA GLY A 159 11.56 36.51 8.87
C GLY A 159 11.18 37.19 7.54
N GLY A 160 11.90 38.24 7.14
CA GLY A 160 11.54 38.99 5.94
C GLY A 160 11.99 38.40 4.59
N HIS A 161 12.73 37.30 4.58
CA HIS A 161 13.29 36.73 3.35
C HIS A 161 12.35 35.67 2.72
N ARG A 162 11.79 35.99 1.55
CA ARG A 162 10.76 35.20 0.86
C ARG A 162 11.18 33.76 0.62
N MET A 163 12.38 33.49 0.09
CA MET A 163 12.88 32.13 -0.13
C MET A 163 12.87 31.27 1.16
N VAL A 164 13.23 31.90 2.30
CA VAL A 164 13.21 31.22 3.61
C VAL A 164 11.78 30.94 4.07
N GLN A 165 10.85 31.87 3.82
CA GLN A 165 9.43 31.68 4.15
C GLN A 165 8.79 30.56 3.32
N GLU A 166 9.06 30.51 2.02
CA GLU A 166 8.57 29.47 1.12
C GLU A 166 9.04 28.07 1.57
N SER A 167 10.35 27.93 1.84
CA SER A 167 10.91 26.64 2.34
C SER A 167 10.38 26.28 3.73
N ALA A 168 10.18 27.27 4.60
CA ALA A 168 9.63 27.03 5.93
C ALA A 168 8.17 26.58 5.89
N LEU A 169 7.36 27.05 4.92
CA LEU A 169 5.99 26.57 4.71
C LEU A 169 5.97 25.12 4.28
N THR A 170 6.82 24.73 3.32
CA THR A 170 6.92 23.34 2.87
C THR A 170 7.36 22.43 4.01
N ALA A 171 8.37 22.82 4.79
CA ALA A 171 8.81 22.04 5.93
C ALA A 171 7.74 21.95 7.03
N LEU A 172 7.00 23.03 7.29
CA LEU A 172 5.89 23.02 8.24
C LEU A 172 4.79 22.06 7.81
N ALA A 173 4.47 22.02 6.52
CA ALA A 173 3.50 21.12 5.93
C ALA A 173 3.92 19.65 6.10
N SER A 174 5.17 19.31 5.76
CA SER A 174 5.71 17.95 5.89
C SER A 174 5.82 17.51 7.37
N VAL A 175 6.24 18.41 8.27
CA VAL A 175 6.26 18.13 9.72
C VAL A 175 4.85 17.94 10.27
N ALA A 176 3.85 18.67 9.80
CA ALA A 176 2.46 18.49 10.21
C ALA A 176 1.93 17.14 9.76
N ASP A 177 2.21 16.77 8.52
CA ASP A 177 1.80 15.48 7.95
C ASP A 177 2.42 14.30 8.71
N ASN A 178 3.72 14.35 9.01
CA ASN A 178 4.38 13.31 9.81
C ASN A 178 3.85 13.24 11.26
N ALA A 179 3.68 14.40 11.92
CA ALA A 179 3.29 14.46 13.33
C ALA A 179 1.82 14.08 13.58
N GLN A 180 0.98 14.11 12.55
CA GLN A 180 -0.45 13.77 12.64
C GLN A 180 -1.14 14.44 13.85
N THR A 181 -1.84 13.68 14.67
CA THR A 181 -2.57 14.20 15.84
C THR A 181 -1.70 14.93 16.86
N ALA A 182 -0.39 14.65 16.94
CA ALA A 182 0.53 15.37 17.81
C ALA A 182 0.70 16.84 17.41
N PHE A 183 0.38 17.19 16.14
CA PHE A 183 0.38 18.56 15.65
C PHE A 183 -0.77 19.41 16.23
N ALA A 184 -1.80 18.80 16.75
CA ALA A 184 -3.02 19.48 17.23
C ALA A 184 -2.76 20.65 18.21
N LYS A 185 -1.73 20.54 19.04
CA LYS A 185 -1.37 21.62 20.01
C LYS A 185 -0.86 22.91 19.35
N TYR A 186 -0.39 22.84 18.11
CA TYR A 186 0.12 24.01 17.38
C TYR A 186 -0.92 24.64 16.46
N TYR A 187 -2.01 23.95 16.20
CA TYR A 187 -3.04 24.32 15.22
C TYR A 187 -3.54 25.75 15.43
N SER A 188 -3.90 26.11 16.68
CA SER A 188 -4.44 27.44 17.00
C SER A 188 -3.46 28.59 16.76
N THR A 189 -2.15 28.32 16.72
CA THR A 189 -1.12 29.30 16.42
C THR A 189 -0.81 29.36 14.91
N VAL A 190 -0.77 28.20 14.26
CA VAL A 190 -0.34 28.07 12.85
C VAL A 190 -1.43 28.54 11.89
N LEU A 191 -2.67 28.06 12.05
CA LEU A 191 -3.74 28.31 11.07
C LEU A 191 -4.07 29.78 10.85
N PRO A 192 -4.20 30.65 11.89
CA PRO A 192 -4.44 32.06 11.66
C PRO A 192 -3.32 32.75 10.87
N PHE A 193 -2.07 32.33 11.09
CA PHE A 193 -0.91 32.84 10.38
C PHE A 193 -0.93 32.45 8.90
N LEU A 194 -1.27 31.20 8.59
CA LEU A 194 -1.42 30.71 7.22
C LEU A 194 -2.56 31.43 6.47
N LYS A 195 -3.71 31.62 7.12
CA LYS A 195 -4.83 32.42 6.58
C LYS A 195 -4.38 33.87 6.25
N GLN A 196 -3.58 34.48 7.13
CA GLN A 196 -3.05 35.82 6.89
C GLN A 196 -2.13 35.87 5.65
N ILE A 197 -1.29 34.86 5.42
CA ILE A 197 -0.46 34.76 4.22
C ILE A 197 -1.36 34.67 2.97
N LEU A 198 -2.40 33.83 2.96
CA LEU A 198 -3.31 33.69 1.82
C LEU A 198 -3.96 35.03 1.44
N VAL A 199 -4.38 35.81 2.43
CA VAL A 199 -5.04 37.12 2.19
C VAL A 199 -4.02 38.21 1.84
N GLY A 200 -2.86 38.22 2.52
CA GLY A 200 -1.88 39.30 2.42
C GLY A 200 -0.93 39.19 1.24
N ALA A 201 -0.69 38.01 0.71
CA ALA A 201 0.25 37.76 -0.38
C ALA A 201 -0.38 38.07 -1.75
N ALA A 202 -0.81 39.32 -1.97
CA ALA A 202 -1.34 39.78 -3.26
C ALA A 202 -0.18 40.10 -4.23
N GLY A 203 -0.34 39.79 -5.54
CA GLY A 203 0.64 40.07 -6.57
C GLY A 203 1.34 38.82 -7.14
N LYS A 204 1.90 39.00 -8.34
CA LYS A 204 2.57 37.89 -9.07
C LYS A 204 3.81 37.37 -8.36
N GLU A 205 4.55 38.28 -7.71
CA GLU A 205 5.76 37.97 -6.95
C GLU A 205 5.51 37.04 -5.73
N HIS A 206 4.28 36.96 -5.25
CA HIS A 206 3.91 36.15 -4.08
C HIS A 206 3.15 34.86 -4.44
N ARG A 207 3.04 34.47 -5.73
CA ARG A 207 2.31 33.28 -6.19
C ARG A 207 2.78 32.02 -5.46
N MET A 208 4.10 31.79 -5.43
CA MET A 208 4.67 30.62 -4.78
C MET A 208 4.41 30.60 -3.27
N LEU A 209 4.49 31.74 -2.60
CA LEU A 209 4.18 31.84 -1.18
C LEU A 209 2.72 31.48 -0.88
N ARG A 210 1.78 31.94 -1.74
CA ARG A 210 0.36 31.54 -1.64
C ARG A 210 0.18 30.04 -1.88
N ALA A 211 0.81 29.51 -2.93
CA ALA A 211 0.75 28.08 -3.27
C ALA A 211 1.20 27.22 -2.09
N LYS A 212 2.36 27.55 -1.51
CA LYS A 212 2.88 26.85 -0.32
C LYS A 212 2.01 27.01 0.92
N ALA A 213 1.35 28.16 1.09
CA ALA A 213 0.39 28.34 2.19
C ALA A 213 -0.88 27.49 2.01
N MET A 214 -1.39 27.33 0.78
CA MET A 214 -2.52 26.41 0.48
C MET A 214 -2.16 24.96 0.74
N GLU A 215 -0.98 24.53 0.29
CA GLU A 215 -0.44 23.21 0.57
C GLU A 215 -0.38 22.96 2.08
N CYS A 216 0.24 23.88 2.82
CA CYS A 216 0.39 23.78 4.26
C CYS A 216 -0.96 23.72 5.01
N ILE A 217 -1.93 24.57 4.64
CA ILE A 217 -3.27 24.55 5.26
C ILE A 217 -3.96 23.20 5.06
N SER A 218 -3.88 22.65 3.84
CA SER A 218 -4.53 21.39 3.53
C SER A 218 -3.90 20.22 4.29
N LEU A 219 -2.57 20.17 4.40
CA LEU A 219 -1.85 19.14 5.17
C LEU A 219 -2.06 19.28 6.68
N VAL A 220 -2.07 20.53 7.20
CA VAL A 220 -2.44 20.78 8.61
C VAL A 220 -3.87 20.32 8.90
N GLY A 221 -4.82 20.58 7.99
CA GLY A 221 -6.20 20.11 8.13
C GLY A 221 -6.28 18.59 8.21
N MET A 222 -5.55 17.88 7.36
CA MET A 222 -5.46 16.42 7.40
C MET A 222 -4.83 15.90 8.70
N ALA A 223 -3.73 16.49 9.12
CA ALA A 223 -2.98 16.08 10.30
C ALA A 223 -3.81 16.18 11.59
N VAL A 224 -4.57 17.26 11.77
CA VAL A 224 -5.40 17.46 12.98
C VAL A 224 -6.76 16.77 12.89
N GLY A 225 -7.17 16.38 11.69
CA GLY A 225 -8.41 15.67 11.42
C GLY A 225 -9.66 16.56 11.40
N LYS A 226 -10.76 15.95 10.94
CA LYS A 226 -12.03 16.64 10.69
C LYS A 226 -12.56 17.39 11.90
N GLU A 227 -12.57 16.77 13.07
CA GLU A 227 -13.20 17.35 14.27
C GLU A 227 -12.57 18.68 14.68
N GLN A 228 -11.24 18.77 14.61
CA GLN A 228 -10.52 19.99 14.97
C GLN A 228 -10.53 21.03 13.86
N PHE A 229 -10.52 20.59 12.58
CA PHE A 229 -10.51 21.47 11.44
C PHE A 229 -11.88 22.04 11.08
N ALA A 230 -12.99 21.33 11.34
CA ALA A 230 -14.35 21.70 10.92
C ALA A 230 -14.78 23.13 11.29
N PRO A 231 -14.45 23.69 12.48
CA PRO A 231 -14.82 25.08 12.82
C PRO A 231 -14.22 26.12 11.86
N ASP A 232 -13.03 25.87 11.33
CA ASP A 232 -12.29 26.76 10.44
C ASP A 232 -12.49 26.43 8.96
N ALA A 233 -12.98 25.22 8.67
CA ALA A 233 -13.07 24.68 7.32
C ALA A 233 -13.83 25.64 6.37
N ARG A 234 -14.97 26.19 6.82
CA ARG A 234 -15.77 27.08 5.98
C ARG A 234 -15.01 28.32 5.55
N GLU A 235 -14.31 28.97 6.50
CA GLU A 235 -13.52 30.17 6.19
C GLU A 235 -12.37 29.86 5.23
N VAL A 236 -11.66 28.74 5.44
CA VAL A 236 -10.59 28.29 4.55
C VAL A 236 -11.14 28.00 3.15
N MET A 237 -12.26 27.29 3.05
CA MET A 237 -12.92 26.99 1.78
C MET A 237 -13.36 28.27 1.04
N ASP A 238 -13.94 29.23 1.74
CA ASP A 238 -14.35 30.52 1.17
C ASP A 238 -13.14 31.30 0.62
N LEU A 239 -12.00 31.31 1.33
CA LEU A 239 -10.76 31.92 0.86
C LEU A 239 -10.22 31.24 -0.40
N LEU A 240 -10.19 29.91 -0.44
CA LEU A 240 -9.72 29.15 -1.60
C LEU A 240 -10.65 29.36 -2.82
N MET A 241 -11.97 29.40 -2.63
CA MET A 241 -12.92 29.71 -3.69
C MET A 241 -12.76 31.12 -4.24
N GLN A 242 -12.47 32.11 -3.39
CA GLN A 242 -12.19 33.48 -3.83
C GLN A 242 -10.91 33.55 -4.68
N LEU A 243 -9.85 32.84 -4.28
CA LEU A 243 -8.61 32.76 -5.06
C LEU A 243 -8.85 32.09 -6.41
N GLN A 244 -9.60 31.01 -6.46
CA GLN A 244 -9.95 30.30 -7.71
C GLN A 244 -10.83 31.16 -8.62
N ALA A 245 -11.78 31.91 -8.08
CA ALA A 245 -12.65 32.80 -8.85
C ALA A 245 -11.88 33.98 -9.50
N GLY A 246 -10.72 34.35 -8.94
CA GLY A 246 -9.81 35.34 -9.53
C GLY A 246 -9.15 34.87 -10.83
N GLY A 247 -9.21 33.56 -11.11
CA GLY A 247 -8.55 32.91 -12.25
C GLY A 247 -7.04 32.79 -12.06
N PHE A 248 -6.44 31.91 -12.83
CA PHE A 248 -4.99 31.71 -12.91
C PHE A 248 -4.53 31.97 -14.34
N GLU A 249 -3.33 32.53 -14.52
CA GLU A 249 -2.69 32.62 -15.84
C GLU A 249 -2.23 31.21 -16.27
N ASP A 250 -2.06 30.95 -17.56
CA ASP A 250 -1.72 29.62 -18.08
C ASP A 250 -0.38 29.06 -17.55
N ASP A 251 0.54 29.95 -17.14
CA ASP A 251 1.84 29.62 -16.54
C ASP A 251 1.84 29.64 -14.98
N ASP A 252 0.66 29.73 -14.36
CA ASP A 252 0.57 29.87 -12.90
C ASP A 252 0.46 28.50 -12.21
N THR A 253 1.58 28.02 -11.68
CA THR A 253 1.65 26.76 -10.88
C THR A 253 0.71 26.75 -9.67
N THR A 254 0.18 27.91 -9.24
CA THR A 254 -0.80 28.00 -8.15
C THR A 254 -2.04 27.15 -8.42
N ALA A 255 -2.40 26.92 -9.70
CA ALA A 255 -3.56 26.10 -10.08
C ALA A 255 -3.40 24.64 -9.62
N SER A 256 -2.22 24.03 -9.82
CA SER A 256 -1.97 22.65 -9.40
C SER A 256 -1.96 22.51 -7.87
N TYR A 257 -1.35 23.45 -7.16
CA TYR A 257 -1.41 23.48 -5.68
C TYR A 257 -2.84 23.63 -5.16
N MET A 258 -3.66 24.42 -5.84
CA MET A 258 -5.09 24.57 -5.51
C MET A 258 -5.83 23.24 -5.66
N GLN A 259 -5.64 22.56 -6.78
CA GLN A 259 -6.27 21.26 -7.02
C GLN A 259 -5.85 20.22 -5.98
N GLN A 260 -4.56 20.15 -5.64
CA GLN A 260 -4.07 19.27 -4.57
C GLN A 260 -4.65 19.62 -3.20
N ALA A 261 -4.74 20.92 -2.88
CA ALA A 261 -5.36 21.37 -1.62
C ALA A 261 -6.83 20.95 -1.53
N TRP A 262 -7.61 21.07 -2.62
CA TRP A 262 -8.99 20.60 -2.69
C TRP A 262 -9.10 19.10 -2.42
N THR A 263 -8.21 18.30 -3.00
CA THR A 263 -8.20 16.85 -2.81
C THR A 263 -7.93 16.46 -1.35
N ARG A 264 -6.92 17.08 -0.73
CA ARG A 264 -6.62 16.86 0.70
C ARG A 264 -7.76 17.29 1.61
N LEU A 265 -8.39 18.44 1.31
CA LEU A 265 -9.54 18.92 2.06
C LEU A 265 -10.77 18.04 1.87
N CYS A 266 -10.94 17.41 0.70
CA CYS A 266 -11.97 16.40 0.49
C CYS A 266 -11.75 15.19 1.42
N LYS A 267 -10.54 14.66 1.48
CA LYS A 267 -10.19 13.57 2.42
C LYS A 267 -10.43 13.96 3.88
N CYS A 268 -10.06 15.19 4.26
CA CYS A 268 -10.27 15.67 5.63
C CYS A 268 -11.75 15.82 5.99
N LEU A 269 -12.57 16.41 5.11
CA LEU A 269 -13.95 16.77 5.38
C LEU A 269 -14.94 15.65 5.05
N GLY A 270 -14.54 14.71 4.17
CA GLY A 270 -15.42 13.65 3.70
C GLY A 270 -16.70 14.21 3.08
N ARG A 271 -17.85 13.71 3.48
CA ARG A 271 -19.17 14.12 2.93
C ARG A 271 -19.47 15.61 3.02
N ASP A 272 -18.88 16.34 3.97
CA ASP A 272 -19.10 17.79 4.10
C ASP A 272 -18.48 18.57 2.94
N PHE A 273 -17.57 17.94 2.17
CA PHE A 273 -16.98 18.51 0.98
C PHE A 273 -17.94 18.55 -0.24
N ILE A 274 -19.00 17.73 -0.27
CA ILE A 274 -19.91 17.59 -1.43
C ILE A 274 -20.40 18.95 -1.96
N GLN A 275 -20.69 19.89 -1.06
CA GLN A 275 -21.19 21.22 -1.44
C GLN A 275 -20.22 22.05 -2.30
N TYR A 276 -18.93 21.71 -2.30
CA TYR A 276 -17.88 22.41 -3.04
C TYR A 276 -17.58 21.79 -4.41
N LEU A 277 -18.09 20.58 -4.70
CA LEU A 277 -17.84 19.88 -5.97
C LEU A 277 -18.23 20.71 -7.20
N GLN A 278 -19.29 21.55 -7.11
CA GLN A 278 -19.71 22.39 -8.22
C GLN A 278 -18.63 23.42 -8.65
N VAL A 279 -17.69 23.76 -7.75
CA VAL A 279 -16.59 24.69 -8.02
C VAL A 279 -15.34 23.92 -8.45
N VAL A 280 -15.09 22.77 -7.82
CA VAL A 280 -13.83 22.02 -8.00
C VAL A 280 -13.85 21.14 -9.24
N MET A 281 -14.98 20.53 -9.59
CA MET A 281 -15.07 19.55 -10.67
C MET A 281 -14.85 20.11 -12.08
N PRO A 282 -15.37 21.31 -12.45
CA PRO A 282 -15.19 21.79 -13.83
C PRO A 282 -13.74 21.98 -14.25
N PRO A 283 -12.86 22.66 -13.50
CA PRO A 283 -11.45 22.77 -13.86
C PRO A 283 -10.73 21.41 -13.84
N LEU A 284 -11.05 20.54 -12.89
CA LEU A 284 -10.43 19.22 -12.77
C LEU A 284 -10.77 18.32 -13.97
N LEU A 285 -12.03 18.28 -14.39
CA LEU A 285 -12.43 17.54 -15.60
C LEU A 285 -11.78 18.13 -16.84
N LYS A 286 -11.60 19.45 -16.92
CA LYS A 286 -10.88 20.10 -18.03
C LYS A 286 -9.43 19.62 -18.10
N SER A 287 -8.70 19.60 -16.98
CA SER A 287 -7.33 19.10 -16.92
C SER A 287 -7.25 17.60 -17.25
N ALA A 288 -8.15 16.77 -16.72
CA ALA A 288 -8.21 15.34 -17.07
C ALA A 288 -8.52 15.05 -18.56
N GLN A 289 -9.20 15.98 -19.24
CA GLN A 289 -9.56 15.88 -20.65
C GLN A 289 -8.53 16.55 -21.60
N LEU A 290 -7.44 17.12 -21.09
CA LEU A 290 -6.38 17.66 -21.91
C LEU A 290 -5.91 16.64 -22.94
N LYS A 291 -5.71 17.10 -24.18
CA LYS A 291 -5.15 16.27 -25.25
C LYS A 291 -3.64 16.46 -25.25
N PRO A 292 -2.88 15.38 -25.50
CA PRO A 292 -1.44 15.53 -25.66
C PRO A 292 -1.15 16.45 -26.85
N ASP A 293 -0.25 17.41 -26.66
CA ASP A 293 0.27 18.23 -27.75
C ASP A 293 1.38 17.42 -28.45
N VAL A 294 0.97 16.68 -29.48
CA VAL A 294 1.85 15.78 -30.24
C VAL A 294 2.24 16.44 -31.55
N GLN A 295 3.51 16.76 -31.71
CA GLN A 295 4.07 17.21 -33.00
C GLN A 295 4.83 16.06 -33.63
N VAL A 296 4.51 15.75 -34.90
CA VAL A 296 5.19 14.73 -35.67
C VAL A 296 5.98 15.44 -36.76
N THR A 297 7.32 15.35 -36.70
CA THR A 297 8.25 15.90 -37.72
C THR A 297 9.02 14.79 -38.39
N ASP A 298 9.44 14.98 -39.62
CA ASP A 298 10.33 14.04 -40.31
C ASP A 298 11.75 14.15 -39.74
N ALA A 299 12.45 13.02 -39.63
CA ALA A 299 13.76 12.93 -38.97
C ALA A 299 14.87 13.74 -39.72
N GLU A 300 14.62 14.14 -40.96
CA GLU A 300 15.57 14.92 -41.80
C GLU A 300 15.48 16.44 -41.61
N ASP A 301 14.44 16.95 -40.94
CA ASP A 301 14.32 18.37 -40.63
C ASP A 301 15.19 18.73 -39.40
N HIS A 302 16.46 19.04 -39.70
CA HIS A 302 17.42 19.60 -38.76
C HIS A 302 17.14 21.11 -38.50
N GLU A 303 15.97 21.49 -38.05
CA GLU A 303 15.87 22.71 -37.25
C GLU A 303 16.29 22.34 -35.84
N GLU A 304 17.29 23.06 -35.35
CA GLU A 304 17.67 23.10 -33.94
C GLU A 304 16.39 23.41 -33.14
N ALA A 305 15.60 22.38 -32.81
CA ALA A 305 14.63 22.47 -31.75
C ALA A 305 15.50 22.75 -30.53
N GLU A 306 15.48 24.00 -30.04
CA GLU A 306 15.92 24.32 -28.71
C GLU A 306 15.37 23.21 -27.81
N GLU A 307 16.23 22.56 -27.05
CA GLU A 307 15.84 21.58 -26.05
C GLU A 307 14.99 22.33 -25.02
N GLU A 308 13.68 22.45 -25.29
CA GLU A 308 12.73 22.92 -24.28
C GLU A 308 12.73 21.84 -23.20
N GLU A 309 13.07 22.19 -21.97
CA GLU A 309 13.16 21.28 -20.82
C GLU A 309 11.88 20.46 -20.60
N ASP A 310 10.75 20.83 -21.21
CA ASP A 310 9.43 20.24 -21.05
C ASP A 310 8.95 19.39 -22.24
N VAL A 311 9.83 18.98 -23.17
CA VAL A 311 9.44 18.22 -24.38
C VAL A 311 10.21 16.91 -24.47
N GLU A 312 9.51 15.79 -24.38
CA GLU A 312 10.06 14.48 -24.68
C GLU A 312 10.01 14.19 -26.18
N VAL A 313 11.10 13.73 -26.76
CA VAL A 313 11.21 13.40 -28.18
C VAL A 313 11.43 11.91 -28.35
N ILE A 314 10.45 11.24 -28.92
CA ILE A 314 10.51 9.80 -29.25
C ILE A 314 10.76 9.64 -30.75
N ALA A 315 11.83 8.94 -31.13
CA ALA A 315 12.11 8.59 -32.53
C ALA A 315 11.36 7.29 -32.89
N VAL A 316 10.49 7.36 -33.91
CA VAL A 316 9.74 6.21 -34.42
C VAL A 316 9.99 6.06 -35.91
N GLY A 317 10.98 5.25 -36.28
CA GLY A 317 11.44 5.09 -37.68
C GLY A 317 11.98 6.41 -38.23
N ASP A 318 11.43 6.87 -39.35
CA ASP A 318 11.81 8.12 -40.02
C ASP A 318 11.09 9.37 -39.46
N LYS A 319 10.42 9.24 -38.33
CA LYS A 319 9.64 10.32 -37.68
C LYS A 319 10.11 10.58 -36.25
N ARG A 320 10.05 11.86 -35.84
CA ARG A 320 10.19 12.29 -34.43
C ARG A 320 8.83 12.71 -33.93
N ILE A 321 8.48 12.21 -32.76
CA ILE A 321 7.27 12.57 -32.03
C ILE A 321 7.71 13.38 -30.82
N SER A 322 7.33 14.65 -30.77
CA SER A 322 7.59 15.55 -29.65
C SER A 322 6.31 15.68 -28.82
N ILE A 323 6.39 15.46 -27.51
CA ILE A 323 5.25 15.48 -26.60
C ILE A 323 5.60 16.39 -25.41
N ARG A 324 4.70 17.30 -25.03
CA ARG A 324 4.86 18.11 -23.84
C ARG A 324 4.59 17.31 -22.57
N THR A 325 5.63 17.04 -21.80
CA THR A 325 5.56 16.28 -20.54
C THR A 325 4.72 16.98 -19.47
N SER A 326 4.83 18.30 -19.32
CA SER A 326 4.05 19.08 -18.36
C SER A 326 2.53 18.94 -18.51
N VAL A 327 2.03 18.82 -19.75
CA VAL A 327 0.61 18.59 -20.04
C VAL A 327 0.19 17.18 -19.63
N LEU A 328 1.07 16.19 -19.81
CA LEU A 328 0.82 14.79 -19.42
C LEU A 328 0.81 14.63 -17.90
N GLU A 329 1.72 15.28 -17.20
CA GLU A 329 1.77 15.32 -15.73
C GLU A 329 0.54 15.99 -15.13
N GLU A 330 0.10 17.14 -15.68
CA GLU A 330 -1.13 17.79 -15.26
C GLU A 330 -2.34 16.86 -15.43
N LYS A 331 -2.42 16.17 -16.55
CA LYS A 331 -3.48 15.20 -16.83
C LYS A 331 -3.45 14.03 -15.86
N ALA A 332 -2.28 13.44 -15.61
CA ALA A 332 -2.11 12.34 -14.66
C ALA A 332 -2.52 12.76 -13.24
N THR A 333 -2.08 13.92 -12.81
CA THR A 333 -2.45 14.49 -11.52
C THR A 333 -3.96 14.67 -11.40
N ALA A 334 -4.61 15.23 -12.43
CA ALA A 334 -6.05 15.41 -12.43
C ALA A 334 -6.81 14.08 -12.39
N CYS A 335 -6.35 13.06 -13.09
CA CYS A 335 -6.94 11.72 -13.05
C CYS A 335 -6.84 11.10 -11.65
N ASN A 336 -5.68 11.17 -11.00
CA ASN A 336 -5.48 10.70 -9.63
C ASN A 336 -6.40 11.42 -8.62
N MET A 337 -6.63 12.73 -8.82
CA MET A 337 -7.57 13.48 -7.97
C MET A 337 -9.01 13.04 -8.16
N LEU A 338 -9.43 12.73 -9.40
CA LEU A 338 -10.76 12.18 -9.68
C LEU A 338 -10.96 10.85 -8.94
N CYS A 339 -9.97 9.94 -8.98
CA CYS A 339 -10.02 8.68 -8.20
C CYS A 339 -10.28 8.97 -6.72
N CYS A 340 -9.51 9.90 -6.14
CA CYS A 340 -9.65 10.27 -4.74
C CYS A 340 -11.05 10.79 -4.39
N TYR A 341 -11.66 11.63 -5.24
CA TYR A 341 -13.01 12.14 -4.98
C TYR A 341 -14.08 11.07 -5.10
N VAL A 342 -13.94 10.14 -6.04
CA VAL A 342 -14.88 9.02 -6.20
C VAL A 342 -14.84 8.12 -4.98
N ASP A 343 -13.64 7.74 -4.53
CA ASP A 343 -13.45 6.87 -3.36
C ASP A 343 -13.96 7.53 -2.07
N GLU A 344 -13.59 8.78 -1.80
CA GLU A 344 -13.93 9.45 -0.54
C GLU A 344 -15.45 9.75 -0.44
N LEU A 345 -16.07 10.19 -1.52
CA LEU A 345 -17.45 10.71 -1.48
C LEU A 345 -18.50 9.66 -1.82
N LYS A 346 -18.14 8.56 -2.45
CA LYS A 346 -19.00 7.40 -2.78
C LYS A 346 -20.34 7.84 -3.40
N ASP A 347 -21.47 7.51 -2.77
CA ASP A 347 -22.80 7.91 -3.26
C ASP A 347 -23.00 9.44 -3.40
N GLY A 348 -22.27 10.25 -2.62
CA GLY A 348 -22.29 11.71 -2.72
C GLY A 348 -21.67 12.24 -4.02
N PHE A 349 -20.86 11.42 -4.71
CA PHE A 349 -20.26 11.75 -5.99
C PHE A 349 -21.16 11.49 -7.20
N LEU A 350 -22.32 10.88 -7.01
CA LEU A 350 -23.26 10.50 -8.07
C LEU A 350 -23.53 11.59 -9.14
N PRO A 351 -23.65 12.91 -8.80
CA PRO A 351 -23.85 13.95 -9.81
C PRO A 351 -22.74 14.06 -10.86
N TYR A 352 -21.54 13.62 -10.55
CA TYR A 352 -20.35 13.70 -11.41
C TYR A 352 -19.88 12.34 -11.91
N LEU A 353 -20.54 11.24 -11.51
CA LEU A 353 -20.13 9.88 -11.82
C LEU A 353 -20.08 9.63 -13.34
N GLN A 354 -21.12 10.04 -14.09
CA GLN A 354 -21.17 9.85 -15.53
C GLN A 354 -20.06 10.62 -16.27
N PRO A 355 -19.85 11.96 -16.05
CA PRO A 355 -18.74 12.67 -16.67
C PRO A 355 -17.37 12.07 -16.38
N VAL A 356 -17.17 11.51 -15.18
CA VAL A 356 -15.91 10.87 -14.80
C VAL A 356 -15.74 9.54 -15.52
N VAL A 357 -16.76 8.70 -15.60
CA VAL A 357 -16.73 7.45 -16.38
C VAL A 357 -16.41 7.72 -17.84
N GLU A 358 -17.06 8.71 -18.46
CA GLU A 358 -16.84 9.11 -19.84
C GLU A 358 -15.41 9.67 -20.09
N THR A 359 -14.78 10.20 -19.04
CA THR A 359 -13.39 10.70 -19.08
C THR A 359 -12.39 9.57 -18.86
N MET A 360 -12.58 8.74 -17.81
CA MET A 360 -11.57 7.77 -17.36
C MET A 360 -11.52 6.50 -18.22
N VAL A 361 -12.68 5.97 -18.64
CA VAL A 361 -12.70 4.72 -19.43
C VAL A 361 -11.91 4.81 -20.75
N PRO A 362 -12.00 5.88 -21.55
CA PRO A 362 -11.16 6.02 -22.75
C PRO A 362 -9.66 6.14 -22.46
N LEU A 363 -9.26 6.53 -21.24
CA LEU A 363 -7.86 6.66 -20.86
C LEU A 363 -7.16 5.32 -20.59
N LEU A 364 -7.89 4.22 -20.54
CA LEU A 364 -7.31 2.88 -20.53
C LEU A 364 -6.43 2.60 -21.76
N ASP A 365 -6.74 3.19 -22.90
CA ASP A 365 -5.98 3.09 -24.14
C ASP A 365 -5.01 4.30 -24.33
N PHE A 366 -4.66 5.04 -23.27
CA PHE A 366 -3.81 6.24 -23.35
C PHE A 366 -2.32 5.88 -23.24
N TYR A 367 -1.72 5.43 -24.34
CA TYR A 367 -0.34 4.93 -24.38
C TYR A 367 0.75 6.03 -24.30
N PHE A 368 0.38 7.30 -24.21
CA PHE A 368 1.34 8.41 -24.11
C PHE A 368 1.92 8.59 -22.71
N HIS A 369 1.27 8.07 -21.67
CA HIS A 369 1.71 8.23 -20.28
C HIS A 369 1.16 7.11 -19.40
N GLU A 370 2.06 6.43 -18.69
CA GLU A 370 1.68 5.30 -17.84
C GLU A 370 0.80 5.69 -16.66
N ASP A 371 1.15 6.78 -15.94
CA ASP A 371 0.39 7.19 -14.75
C ASP A 371 -1.04 7.59 -15.09
N VAL A 372 -1.31 8.09 -16.32
CA VAL A 372 -2.67 8.32 -16.78
C VAL A 372 -3.43 7.01 -16.93
N ARG A 373 -2.80 5.96 -17.50
CA ARG A 373 -3.41 4.63 -17.61
C ARG A 373 -3.61 4.03 -16.22
N LYS A 374 -2.58 4.07 -15.34
CA LYS A 374 -2.65 3.56 -13.95
C LYS A 374 -3.79 4.23 -13.17
N ALA A 375 -3.91 5.56 -13.26
CA ALA A 375 -5.03 6.29 -12.65
C ALA A 375 -6.39 5.88 -13.22
N ALA A 376 -6.49 5.72 -14.55
CA ALA A 376 -7.72 5.26 -15.18
C ALA A 376 -8.13 3.88 -14.66
N VAL A 377 -7.21 2.93 -14.62
CA VAL A 377 -7.40 1.57 -14.11
C VAL A 377 -7.86 1.59 -12.65
N ALA A 378 -7.15 2.31 -11.77
CA ALA A 378 -7.46 2.39 -10.35
C ALA A 378 -8.83 3.03 -10.05
N SER A 379 -9.33 3.92 -10.92
CA SER A 379 -10.62 4.57 -10.74
C SER A 379 -11.83 3.65 -10.91
N LEU A 380 -11.72 2.58 -11.67
CA LEU A 380 -12.85 1.77 -12.10
C LEU A 380 -13.58 1.04 -10.95
N PRO A 381 -12.88 0.38 -10.01
CA PRO A 381 -13.54 -0.20 -8.85
C PRO A 381 -14.26 0.83 -7.98
N ASP A 382 -13.67 2.02 -7.82
CA ASP A 382 -14.25 3.10 -7.00
C ASP A 382 -15.50 3.69 -7.65
N ILE A 383 -15.50 3.82 -8.97
CA ILE A 383 -16.68 4.18 -9.76
C ILE A 383 -17.82 3.18 -9.50
N LEU A 384 -17.51 1.87 -9.52
CA LEU A 384 -18.51 0.84 -9.21
C LEU A 384 -18.94 0.88 -7.73
N ARG A 385 -18.02 1.09 -6.79
CA ARG A 385 -18.34 1.27 -5.35
C ARG A 385 -19.29 2.45 -5.13
N ALA A 386 -19.03 3.58 -5.80
CA ALA A 386 -19.90 4.76 -5.74
C ALA A 386 -21.28 4.47 -6.32
N GLY A 387 -21.37 3.82 -7.48
CA GLY A 387 -22.62 3.40 -8.11
C GLY A 387 -23.41 2.42 -7.24
N LYS A 388 -22.74 1.42 -6.64
CA LYS A 388 -23.35 0.45 -5.72
C LYS A 388 -23.89 1.12 -4.45
N ALA A 389 -23.12 2.04 -3.87
CA ALA A 389 -23.55 2.80 -2.71
C ALA A 389 -24.80 3.66 -3.02
N ALA A 390 -24.84 4.29 -4.20
CA ALA A 390 -25.99 5.06 -4.66
C ALA A 390 -27.23 4.16 -4.91
N MET A 391 -27.02 2.96 -5.46
CA MET A 391 -28.07 1.96 -5.65
C MET A 391 -28.69 1.53 -4.31
N LEU A 392 -27.86 1.17 -3.34
CA LEU A 392 -28.30 0.72 -2.01
C LEU A 392 -29.10 1.80 -1.27
N LYS A 393 -28.80 3.08 -1.52
CA LYS A 393 -29.51 4.23 -0.94
C LYS A 393 -30.67 4.72 -1.83
N GLN A 394 -30.92 4.10 -2.98
CA GLN A 394 -31.93 4.49 -3.95
C GLN A 394 -31.82 5.99 -4.34
N CYS A 395 -30.61 6.46 -4.55
CA CYS A 395 -30.35 7.84 -4.95
C CYS A 395 -30.97 8.13 -6.32
N VAL A 396 -31.16 9.42 -6.63
CA VAL A 396 -31.66 9.89 -7.93
C VAL A 396 -30.50 10.53 -8.69
N ALA A 397 -30.21 10.03 -9.88
CA ALA A 397 -29.19 10.60 -10.76
C ALA A 397 -29.62 11.99 -11.28
N PRO A 398 -28.68 12.85 -11.75
CA PRO A 398 -29.03 14.16 -12.31
C PRO A 398 -30.01 14.11 -13.49
N THR A 399 -30.08 12.98 -14.18
CA THR A 399 -31.05 12.69 -15.26
C THR A 399 -32.49 12.49 -14.76
N GLY A 400 -32.71 12.44 -13.44
CA GLY A 400 -33.99 12.12 -12.83
C GLY A 400 -34.29 10.62 -12.71
N GLN A 401 -33.36 9.74 -13.15
CA GLN A 401 -33.49 8.29 -13.03
C GLN A 401 -33.10 7.84 -11.63
N THR A 402 -33.90 6.95 -11.02
CA THR A 402 -33.49 6.27 -9.77
C THR A 402 -32.37 5.29 -10.04
N VAL A 403 -31.35 5.32 -9.20
CA VAL A 403 -30.22 4.37 -9.26
C VAL A 403 -30.70 3.05 -8.65
N ASP A 404 -31.07 2.12 -9.51
CA ASP A 404 -31.50 0.77 -9.18
C ASP A 404 -30.53 -0.29 -9.72
N ALA A 405 -30.86 -1.56 -9.58
CA ALA A 405 -30.05 -2.67 -10.09
C ALA A 405 -29.85 -2.62 -11.62
N ALA A 406 -30.83 -2.08 -12.37
CA ALA A 406 -30.70 -1.94 -13.83
C ALA A 406 -29.68 -0.84 -14.19
N TYR A 407 -29.72 0.29 -13.49
CA TYR A 407 -28.72 1.35 -13.62
C TYR A 407 -27.31 0.83 -13.27
N PHE A 408 -27.18 0.11 -12.14
CA PHE A 408 -25.89 -0.43 -11.72
C PHE A 408 -25.33 -1.46 -12.72
N ARG A 409 -26.18 -2.34 -13.28
CA ARG A 409 -25.80 -3.27 -14.34
C ARG A 409 -25.30 -2.54 -15.60
N GLN A 410 -25.96 -1.44 -15.99
CA GLN A 410 -25.47 -0.61 -17.10
C GLN A 410 -24.08 -0.02 -16.81
N LEU A 411 -23.85 0.45 -15.58
CA LEU A 411 -22.55 0.98 -15.16
C LEU A 411 -21.47 -0.11 -15.24
N VAL A 412 -21.73 -1.32 -14.73
CA VAL A 412 -20.82 -2.48 -14.86
C VAL A 412 -20.52 -2.77 -16.35
N GLY A 413 -21.55 -2.75 -17.20
CA GLY A 413 -21.40 -2.93 -18.66
C GLY A 413 -20.62 -1.80 -19.35
N TYR A 414 -20.51 -0.63 -18.73
CA TYR A 414 -19.73 0.50 -19.27
C TYR A 414 -18.27 0.44 -18.83
N VAL A 415 -17.97 -0.17 -17.70
CA VAL A 415 -16.64 -0.21 -17.07
C VAL A 415 -15.87 -1.49 -17.42
N VAL A 416 -16.49 -2.66 -17.24
CA VAL A 416 -15.79 -3.95 -17.28
C VAL A 416 -15.34 -4.36 -18.70
N PRO A 417 -16.16 -4.29 -19.76
CA PRO A 417 -15.73 -4.69 -21.11
C PRO A 417 -14.57 -3.87 -21.67
N PRO A 418 -14.50 -2.53 -21.51
CA PRO A 418 -13.32 -1.77 -21.91
C PRO A 418 -12.05 -2.17 -21.17
N LEU A 419 -12.14 -2.46 -19.86
CA LEU A 419 -11.00 -2.91 -19.05
C LEU A 419 -10.46 -4.26 -19.56
N ILE A 420 -11.33 -5.24 -19.83
CA ILE A 420 -10.94 -6.53 -20.41
C ILE A 420 -10.26 -6.35 -21.76
N LYS A 421 -10.80 -5.46 -22.59
CA LYS A 421 -10.23 -5.16 -23.90
C LYS A 421 -8.87 -4.48 -23.81
N ALA A 422 -8.69 -3.57 -22.85
CA ALA A 422 -7.42 -2.90 -22.60
C ALA A 422 -6.38 -3.91 -22.10
N LEU A 423 -6.74 -4.77 -21.13
CA LEU A 423 -5.89 -5.84 -20.60
C LEU A 423 -5.27 -6.71 -21.71
N SER A 424 -6.09 -7.11 -22.69
CA SER A 424 -5.60 -7.97 -23.78
C SER A 424 -4.65 -7.28 -24.78
N LYS A 425 -4.45 -5.96 -24.67
CA LYS A 425 -3.61 -5.15 -25.55
C LYS A 425 -2.46 -4.45 -24.83
N GLU A 426 -2.49 -4.40 -23.52
CA GLU A 426 -1.50 -3.67 -22.73
C GLU A 426 -0.11 -4.29 -22.88
N PRO A 427 0.90 -3.54 -23.32
CA PRO A 427 2.26 -4.05 -23.47
C PRO A 427 3.02 -4.14 -22.16
N GLU A 428 2.73 -3.22 -21.19
CA GLU A 428 3.46 -3.11 -19.94
C GLU A 428 2.93 -4.11 -18.91
N VAL A 429 3.83 -4.97 -18.41
CA VAL A 429 3.48 -6.08 -17.51
C VAL A 429 2.92 -5.58 -16.17
N GLU A 430 3.50 -4.52 -15.62
CA GLU A 430 3.03 -3.90 -14.37
C GLU A 430 1.61 -3.33 -14.51
N ILE A 431 1.28 -2.74 -15.67
CA ILE A 431 -0.07 -2.22 -15.92
C ILE A 431 -1.03 -3.37 -16.17
N GLN A 432 -0.58 -4.49 -16.80
CA GLN A 432 -1.40 -5.71 -16.90
C GLN A 432 -1.78 -6.24 -15.50
N ALA A 433 -0.83 -6.29 -14.57
CA ALA A 433 -1.10 -6.69 -13.18
C ALA A 433 -2.11 -5.75 -12.51
N ALA A 434 -1.92 -4.43 -12.62
CA ALA A 434 -2.87 -3.43 -12.10
C ALA A 434 -4.26 -3.54 -12.73
N MET A 435 -4.37 -3.87 -14.03
CA MET A 435 -5.65 -4.10 -14.70
C MET A 435 -6.34 -5.36 -14.17
N LEU A 436 -5.60 -6.44 -13.88
CA LEU A 436 -6.14 -7.65 -13.25
C LEU A 436 -6.61 -7.35 -11.83
N GLU A 437 -5.84 -6.64 -11.01
CA GLU A 437 -6.23 -6.19 -9.67
C GLU A 437 -7.55 -5.41 -9.73
N SER A 438 -7.61 -4.40 -10.60
CA SER A 438 -8.83 -3.61 -10.82
C SER A 438 -10.02 -4.48 -11.28
N LEU A 439 -9.78 -5.50 -12.08
CA LEU A 439 -10.81 -6.40 -12.57
C LEU A 439 -11.32 -7.33 -11.46
N ALA A 440 -10.42 -7.82 -10.57
CA ALA A 440 -10.77 -8.59 -9.38
C ALA A 440 -11.66 -7.77 -8.43
N ASP A 441 -11.27 -6.54 -8.18
CA ASP A 441 -12.03 -5.57 -7.38
C ASP A 441 -13.40 -5.27 -8.00
N CYS A 442 -13.43 -5.00 -9.32
CA CYS A 442 -14.68 -4.78 -10.05
C CYS A 442 -15.62 -5.99 -9.95
N ALA A 443 -15.08 -7.22 -10.03
CA ALA A 443 -15.87 -8.45 -9.87
C ALA A 443 -16.46 -8.57 -8.45
N GLY A 444 -15.67 -8.31 -7.41
CA GLY A 444 -16.11 -8.29 -6.02
C GLY A 444 -17.19 -7.23 -5.74
N VAL A 445 -17.04 -6.04 -6.31
CA VAL A 445 -18.04 -4.97 -6.19
C VAL A 445 -19.30 -5.28 -6.97
N ALA A 446 -19.18 -5.73 -8.23
CA ALA A 446 -20.32 -6.02 -9.10
C ALA A 446 -21.15 -7.20 -8.58
N GLY A 447 -20.51 -8.21 -7.91
CA GLY A 447 -21.21 -9.40 -7.45
C GLY A 447 -21.86 -10.15 -8.60
N GLU A 448 -23.13 -10.52 -8.46
CA GLU A 448 -23.88 -11.25 -9.50
C GLU A 448 -23.98 -10.55 -10.85
N HIS A 449 -23.84 -9.21 -10.86
CA HIS A 449 -23.92 -8.42 -12.10
C HIS A 449 -22.71 -8.61 -13.02
N ILE A 450 -21.61 -9.24 -12.56
CA ILE A 450 -20.44 -9.57 -13.39
C ILE A 450 -20.72 -10.74 -14.36
N SER A 451 -21.75 -11.53 -14.10
CA SER A 451 -22.03 -12.81 -14.80
C SER A 451 -22.16 -12.68 -16.32
N GLU A 452 -22.65 -11.55 -16.82
CA GLU A 452 -22.79 -11.27 -18.26
C GLU A 452 -21.44 -11.10 -18.96
N HIS A 453 -20.34 -10.86 -18.22
CA HIS A 453 -19.01 -10.55 -18.76
C HIS A 453 -18.01 -11.71 -18.59
N ILE A 454 -18.39 -12.82 -17.93
CA ILE A 454 -17.50 -13.96 -17.65
C ILE A 454 -16.80 -14.49 -18.90
N ALA A 455 -17.52 -14.67 -20.00
CA ALA A 455 -16.93 -15.21 -21.23
C ALA A 455 -15.79 -14.31 -21.75
N ALA A 456 -16.00 -13.01 -21.77
CA ALA A 456 -14.99 -12.05 -22.17
C ALA A 456 -13.80 -12.00 -21.19
N MET A 457 -14.06 -12.12 -19.88
CA MET A 457 -13.00 -12.21 -18.87
C MET A 457 -12.13 -13.45 -19.11
N ILE A 458 -12.72 -14.60 -19.34
CA ILE A 458 -11.99 -15.85 -19.61
C ILE A 458 -11.10 -15.70 -20.86
N GLU A 459 -11.62 -15.13 -21.94
CA GLU A 459 -10.82 -14.85 -23.15
C GLU A 459 -9.65 -13.88 -22.85
N GLY A 460 -9.92 -12.82 -22.09
CA GLY A 460 -8.89 -11.87 -21.64
C GLY A 460 -7.80 -12.54 -20.82
N PHE A 461 -8.17 -13.33 -19.82
CA PHE A 461 -7.24 -14.10 -19.00
C PHE A 461 -6.40 -15.08 -19.81
N GLN A 462 -7.01 -15.82 -20.74
CA GLN A 462 -6.28 -16.75 -21.63
C GLN A 462 -5.23 -16.00 -22.47
N SER A 463 -5.58 -14.84 -23.00
CA SER A 463 -4.66 -14.02 -23.79
C SER A 463 -3.48 -13.53 -22.95
N THR A 464 -3.76 -12.98 -21.78
CA THR A 464 -2.75 -12.41 -20.86
C THR A 464 -1.80 -13.50 -20.34
N LEU A 465 -2.33 -14.63 -19.85
CA LEU A 465 -1.52 -15.72 -19.33
C LEU A 465 -0.66 -16.37 -20.42
N LYS A 466 -1.19 -16.51 -21.64
CA LYS A 466 -0.41 -17.02 -22.77
C LYS A 466 0.76 -16.07 -23.09
N GLY A 467 0.51 -14.77 -23.16
CA GLY A 467 1.55 -13.77 -23.37
C GLY A 467 2.63 -13.79 -22.28
N SER A 468 2.22 -13.91 -21.01
CA SER A 468 3.14 -14.05 -19.88
C SER A 468 4.02 -15.30 -19.99
N LEU A 469 3.44 -16.45 -20.34
CA LEU A 469 4.22 -17.68 -20.53
C LEU A 469 5.21 -17.57 -21.72
N GLU A 470 4.83 -16.87 -22.79
CA GLU A 470 5.74 -16.61 -23.93
C GLU A 470 6.91 -15.71 -23.52
N ARG A 471 6.68 -14.63 -22.76
CA ARG A 471 7.74 -13.75 -22.21
C ARG A 471 8.65 -14.49 -21.24
N ARG A 472 8.10 -15.32 -20.33
CA ARG A 472 8.88 -16.18 -19.43
C ARG A 472 9.78 -17.16 -20.19
N ALA A 473 9.28 -17.77 -21.27
CA ALA A 473 10.07 -18.66 -22.10
C ALA A 473 11.23 -17.93 -22.80
N GLU A 474 11.01 -16.71 -23.29
CA GLU A 474 12.04 -15.89 -23.92
C GLU A 474 13.09 -15.41 -22.92
N ARG A 475 12.67 -14.99 -21.73
CA ARG A 475 13.58 -14.65 -20.63
C ARG A 475 14.48 -15.82 -20.22
N ASN A 476 13.90 -17.03 -20.08
CA ASN A 476 14.68 -18.23 -19.76
C ASN A 476 15.73 -18.58 -20.85
N LYS A 477 15.45 -18.25 -22.10
CA LYS A 477 16.48 -18.39 -23.16
C LYS A 477 17.58 -17.36 -23.01
N ARG A 478 17.25 -16.08 -22.69
CA ARG A 478 18.24 -15.04 -22.44
C ARG A 478 19.14 -15.42 -21.25
N ALA A 479 18.57 -15.91 -20.15
CA ALA A 479 19.30 -16.36 -18.97
C ALA A 479 20.30 -17.51 -19.26
N GLY A 480 20.13 -18.27 -20.34
CA GLY A 480 21.02 -19.36 -20.75
C GLY A 480 22.18 -18.94 -21.66
N THR A 481 22.38 -17.64 -21.93
CA THR A 481 23.49 -17.16 -22.77
C THR A 481 24.78 -17.03 -21.96
N GLU A 482 25.97 -17.19 -22.61
CA GLU A 482 27.26 -17.24 -21.91
C GLU A 482 27.79 -15.86 -21.47
N ASP A 483 27.25 -14.75 -22.00
CA ASP A 483 27.71 -13.38 -21.76
C ASP A 483 26.84 -12.62 -20.73
N PHE A 484 26.39 -13.31 -19.69
CA PHE A 484 25.45 -12.78 -18.71
C PHE A 484 26.17 -12.12 -17.52
N ASP A 485 25.96 -10.82 -17.30
CA ASP A 485 26.55 -10.10 -16.16
C ASP A 485 25.55 -9.93 -14.99
N ALA A 486 26.01 -9.30 -13.92
CA ALA A 486 25.20 -9.15 -12.69
C ALA A 486 24.05 -8.15 -12.86
N GLU A 487 24.19 -7.17 -13.75
CA GLU A 487 23.15 -6.17 -14.03
C GLU A 487 22.00 -6.79 -14.85
N GLU A 488 22.37 -7.58 -15.89
CA GLU A 488 21.38 -8.35 -16.64
C GLU A 488 20.65 -9.38 -15.77
N MET A 489 21.32 -9.98 -14.78
CA MET A 489 20.71 -10.88 -13.81
C MET A 489 19.69 -10.14 -12.92
N GLU A 490 19.99 -8.93 -12.47
CA GLU A 490 19.07 -8.11 -11.67
C GLU A 490 17.84 -7.73 -12.49
N ALA A 491 18.03 -7.27 -13.73
CA ALA A 491 16.93 -6.96 -14.65
C ALA A 491 16.00 -8.17 -14.93
N LEU A 492 16.60 -9.37 -15.10
CA LEU A 492 15.78 -10.58 -15.27
C LEU A 492 15.01 -10.96 -14.00
N THR A 493 15.55 -10.66 -12.82
CA THR A 493 14.86 -10.89 -11.55
C THR A 493 13.64 -9.97 -11.41
N ASP A 494 13.79 -8.70 -11.81
CA ASP A 494 12.71 -7.72 -11.79
C ASP A 494 11.62 -8.09 -12.83
N GLU A 495 12.03 -8.49 -14.05
CA GLU A 495 11.08 -9.02 -15.05
C GLU A 495 10.34 -10.27 -14.55
N GLN A 496 11.02 -11.14 -13.76
CA GLN A 496 10.37 -12.31 -13.15
C GLN A 496 9.32 -11.88 -12.12
N ALA A 497 9.66 -10.98 -11.24
CA ALA A 497 8.77 -10.49 -10.20
C ALA A 497 7.50 -9.84 -10.81
N ALA A 498 7.64 -9.06 -11.86
CA ALA A 498 6.51 -8.47 -12.57
C ALA A 498 5.58 -9.53 -13.20
N GLU A 499 6.15 -10.60 -13.78
CA GLU A 499 5.34 -11.69 -14.34
C GLU A 499 4.68 -12.55 -13.22
N ASP A 500 5.30 -12.70 -12.07
CA ASP A 500 4.73 -13.41 -10.93
C ASP A 500 3.54 -12.62 -10.38
N GLU A 501 3.63 -11.29 -10.34
CA GLU A 501 2.52 -10.40 -9.97
C GLU A 501 1.31 -10.57 -10.90
N VAL A 502 1.51 -10.70 -12.21
CA VAL A 502 0.40 -10.99 -13.17
C VAL A 502 -0.34 -12.26 -12.80
N PHE A 503 0.37 -13.33 -12.41
CA PHE A 503 -0.27 -14.58 -11.99
C PHE A 503 -0.94 -14.46 -10.63
N ASP A 504 -0.38 -13.70 -9.69
CA ASP A 504 -1.02 -13.43 -8.40
C ASP A 504 -2.33 -12.66 -8.57
N GLN A 505 -2.34 -11.62 -9.38
CA GLN A 505 -3.54 -10.84 -9.67
C GLN A 505 -4.58 -11.64 -10.47
N PHE A 506 -4.12 -12.54 -11.36
CA PHE A 506 -5.03 -13.50 -11.99
C PHE A 506 -5.67 -14.45 -10.96
N ALA A 507 -4.90 -14.98 -10.01
CA ALA A 507 -5.44 -15.81 -8.93
C ALA A 507 -6.50 -15.06 -8.11
N GLU A 508 -6.25 -13.78 -7.76
CA GLU A 508 -7.22 -12.93 -7.07
C GLU A 508 -8.49 -12.69 -7.91
N CYS A 509 -8.37 -12.54 -9.23
CA CYS A 509 -9.53 -12.48 -10.12
C CYS A 509 -10.38 -13.76 -10.04
N VAL A 510 -9.75 -14.94 -10.07
CA VAL A 510 -10.44 -16.20 -9.94
C VAL A 510 -11.12 -16.32 -8.58
N GLY A 511 -10.42 -15.99 -7.49
CA GLY A 511 -10.97 -15.96 -6.14
C GLY A 511 -12.17 -15.02 -6.02
N SER A 512 -12.05 -13.81 -6.57
CA SER A 512 -13.13 -12.80 -6.56
C SER A 512 -14.39 -13.26 -7.33
N LEU A 513 -14.21 -13.96 -8.47
CA LEU A 513 -15.30 -14.56 -9.22
C LEU A 513 -15.95 -15.71 -8.45
N LEU A 514 -15.16 -16.58 -7.79
CA LEU A 514 -15.65 -17.69 -6.97
C LEU A 514 -16.40 -17.19 -5.74
N ARG A 515 -15.91 -16.16 -5.06
CA ARG A 515 -16.60 -15.51 -3.92
C ARG A 515 -17.93 -14.87 -4.34
N SER A 516 -18.00 -14.30 -5.55
CA SER A 516 -19.17 -13.57 -6.03
C SER A 516 -20.25 -14.48 -6.64
N LEU A 517 -19.85 -15.56 -7.32
CA LEU A 517 -20.72 -16.40 -8.15
C LEU A 517 -20.79 -17.86 -7.72
N HIS A 518 -19.92 -18.29 -6.82
CA HIS A 518 -19.85 -19.65 -6.27
C HIS A 518 -19.72 -20.74 -7.34
N ALA A 519 -20.25 -21.93 -7.09
CA ALA A 519 -20.18 -23.08 -7.99
C ALA A 519 -20.63 -22.82 -9.45
N PRO A 520 -21.61 -21.95 -9.75
CA PRO A 520 -22.01 -21.66 -11.13
C PRO A 520 -20.92 -21.14 -12.06
N VAL A 521 -19.85 -20.53 -11.56
CA VAL A 521 -18.75 -20.01 -12.42
C VAL A 521 -17.75 -21.10 -12.84
N LEU A 522 -17.67 -22.21 -12.10
CA LEU A 522 -16.67 -23.28 -12.34
C LEU A 522 -16.63 -23.79 -13.79
N PRO A 523 -17.76 -24.05 -14.48
CA PRO A 523 -17.69 -24.53 -15.86
C PRO A 523 -16.98 -23.56 -16.83
N ALA A 524 -17.06 -22.26 -16.56
CA ALA A 524 -16.37 -21.23 -17.35
C ALA A 524 -14.86 -21.16 -17.01
N LEU A 525 -14.51 -21.36 -15.75
CA LEU A 525 -13.12 -21.36 -15.28
C LEU A 525 -12.35 -22.64 -15.61
N GLU A 526 -13.04 -23.76 -15.87
CA GLU A 526 -12.41 -25.07 -16.05
C GLU A 526 -11.31 -25.10 -17.13
N PRO A 527 -11.46 -24.47 -18.30
CA PRO A 527 -10.38 -24.42 -19.30
C PRO A 527 -9.11 -23.74 -18.79
N LEU A 528 -9.26 -22.63 -18.00
CA LEU A 528 -8.13 -21.93 -17.39
C LEU A 528 -7.45 -22.77 -16.31
N LEU A 529 -8.26 -23.37 -15.40
CA LEU A 529 -7.75 -24.21 -14.34
C LEU A 529 -6.97 -25.41 -14.90
N ALA A 530 -7.49 -26.07 -15.93
CA ALA A 530 -6.84 -27.23 -16.52
C ALA A 530 -5.57 -26.87 -17.33
N GLN A 531 -5.59 -25.77 -18.03
CA GLN A 531 -4.50 -25.40 -18.97
C GLN A 531 -3.37 -24.67 -18.27
N PHE A 532 -3.66 -23.77 -17.35
CA PHE A 532 -2.68 -22.85 -16.75
C PHE A 532 -2.36 -23.18 -15.29
N VAL A 533 -3.38 -23.49 -14.47
CA VAL A 533 -3.21 -23.61 -13.02
C VAL A 533 -2.79 -25.01 -12.58
N ALA A 534 -3.49 -26.05 -13.04
CA ALA A 534 -3.19 -27.42 -12.62
C ALA A 534 -1.75 -27.88 -12.95
N PRO A 535 -1.14 -27.48 -14.09
CA PRO A 535 0.26 -27.80 -14.36
C PRO A 535 1.26 -27.14 -13.38
N MET A 536 0.88 -26.05 -12.72
CA MET A 536 1.74 -25.35 -11.76
C MET A 536 1.83 -26.07 -10.41
N LEU A 537 0.95 -27.05 -10.12
CA LEU A 537 1.06 -27.91 -8.93
C LEU A 537 2.22 -28.93 -9.00
N GLY A 538 2.94 -29.01 -10.12
CA GLY A 538 4.05 -29.93 -10.30
C GLY A 538 5.22 -29.66 -9.36
N PRO A 539 5.93 -30.70 -8.87
CA PRO A 539 7.06 -30.52 -7.94
C PRO A 539 8.30 -29.88 -8.59
N ASP A 540 8.34 -29.83 -9.92
CA ASP A 540 9.38 -29.21 -10.75
C ASP A 540 9.13 -27.73 -11.07
N ARG A 541 8.05 -27.20 -10.55
CA ARG A 541 7.67 -25.78 -10.71
C ARG A 541 8.31 -24.89 -9.67
N SER A 542 8.39 -23.57 -9.96
CA SER A 542 8.89 -22.62 -8.99
C SER A 542 8.02 -22.56 -7.73
N PRO A 543 8.53 -22.12 -6.59
CA PRO A 543 7.73 -21.93 -5.37
C PRO A 543 6.52 -21.03 -5.61
N GLU A 544 6.70 -19.93 -6.35
CA GLU A 544 5.66 -18.95 -6.70
C GLU A 544 4.54 -19.61 -7.51
N GLU A 545 4.90 -20.37 -8.56
CA GLU A 545 3.92 -21.09 -9.37
C GLU A 545 3.11 -22.08 -8.52
N ARG A 546 3.78 -22.86 -7.64
CA ARG A 546 3.11 -23.81 -6.76
C ARG A 546 2.17 -23.11 -5.77
N ARG A 547 2.63 -22.00 -5.15
CA ARG A 547 1.81 -21.21 -4.22
C ARG A 547 0.55 -20.69 -4.91
N ILE A 548 0.69 -20.05 -6.07
CA ILE A 548 -0.44 -19.50 -6.84
C ILE A 548 -1.45 -20.60 -7.16
N ALA A 549 -0.99 -21.76 -7.64
CA ALA A 549 -1.89 -22.86 -7.97
C ALA A 549 -2.63 -23.40 -6.74
N ILE A 550 -1.94 -23.50 -5.59
CA ILE A 550 -2.55 -23.92 -4.34
C ILE A 550 -3.63 -22.94 -3.91
N CYS A 551 -3.33 -21.61 -3.91
CA CYS A 551 -4.29 -20.57 -3.54
C CYS A 551 -5.55 -20.61 -4.44
N VAL A 552 -5.39 -20.77 -5.76
CA VAL A 552 -6.53 -20.87 -6.68
C VAL A 552 -7.39 -22.11 -6.37
N PHE A 553 -6.78 -23.26 -6.11
CA PHE A 553 -7.55 -24.46 -5.76
C PHE A 553 -8.15 -24.39 -4.35
N ASP A 554 -7.53 -23.68 -3.42
CA ASP A 554 -8.12 -23.39 -2.10
C ASP A 554 -9.41 -22.57 -2.27
N ASP A 555 -9.40 -21.51 -3.09
CA ASP A 555 -10.60 -20.74 -3.42
C ASP A 555 -11.69 -21.61 -4.09
N VAL A 556 -11.31 -22.54 -4.99
CA VAL A 556 -12.25 -23.49 -5.60
C VAL A 556 -12.89 -24.39 -4.52
N MET A 557 -12.09 -24.90 -3.58
CA MET A 557 -12.59 -25.74 -2.49
C MET A 557 -13.46 -24.97 -1.51
N GLU A 558 -13.10 -23.72 -1.23
CA GLU A 558 -13.80 -22.89 -0.25
C GLU A 558 -15.13 -22.36 -0.79
N HIS A 559 -15.12 -21.78 -1.99
CA HIS A 559 -16.23 -20.98 -2.49
C HIS A 559 -17.14 -21.72 -3.48
N ALA A 560 -16.69 -22.88 -4.00
CA ALA A 560 -17.48 -23.68 -4.95
C ALA A 560 -17.79 -25.09 -4.46
N SER A 561 -17.80 -25.31 -3.15
CA SER A 561 -18.13 -26.61 -2.54
C SER A 561 -19.61 -26.98 -2.60
N ASP A 562 -20.49 -26.02 -2.80
CA ASP A 562 -21.93 -26.22 -2.86
C ASP A 562 -22.33 -27.27 -3.90
N GLY A 563 -23.20 -28.22 -3.49
CA GLY A 563 -23.62 -29.33 -4.36
C GLY A 563 -22.51 -30.27 -4.76
N GLY A 564 -21.32 -30.18 -4.15
CA GLY A 564 -20.17 -31.03 -4.44
C GLY A 564 -19.46 -30.68 -5.74
N ALA A 565 -19.63 -29.49 -6.28
CA ALA A 565 -19.04 -29.07 -7.56
C ALA A 565 -17.52 -29.11 -7.54
N SER A 566 -16.87 -28.75 -6.42
CA SER A 566 -15.41 -28.80 -6.25
C SER A 566 -14.81 -30.18 -6.09
N LEU A 567 -15.61 -31.18 -5.76
CA LEU A 567 -15.11 -32.57 -5.47
C LEU A 567 -14.33 -33.19 -6.64
N ARG A 568 -14.63 -32.81 -7.88
CA ARG A 568 -13.92 -33.31 -9.07
C ARG A 568 -12.44 -32.93 -9.10
N TYR A 569 -12.04 -31.89 -8.33
CA TYR A 569 -10.66 -31.44 -8.25
C TYR A 569 -9.90 -32.07 -7.06
N LEU A 570 -10.60 -32.68 -6.11
CA LEU A 570 -10.00 -33.20 -4.87
C LEU A 570 -8.88 -34.20 -5.12
N ASP A 571 -9.09 -35.16 -6.01
CA ASP A 571 -8.08 -36.21 -6.30
C ASP A 571 -6.79 -35.64 -6.91
N GLY A 572 -6.91 -34.56 -7.69
CA GLY A 572 -5.76 -33.89 -8.30
C GLY A 572 -5.08 -32.90 -7.36
N PHE A 573 -5.78 -32.35 -6.38
CA PHE A 573 -5.30 -31.29 -5.51
C PHE A 573 -4.81 -31.77 -4.14
N ALA A 574 -5.48 -32.71 -3.50
CA ALA A 574 -5.15 -33.11 -2.12
C ALA A 574 -3.71 -33.64 -1.95
N GLY A 575 -3.19 -34.37 -2.92
CA GLY A 575 -1.82 -34.87 -2.91
C GLY A 575 -0.77 -33.73 -2.96
N PRO A 576 -0.79 -32.85 -3.99
CA PRO A 576 0.08 -31.68 -4.07
C PRO A 576 -0.02 -30.74 -2.86
N CYS A 577 -1.23 -30.47 -2.37
CA CYS A 577 -1.46 -29.64 -1.18
C CYS A 577 -0.80 -30.24 0.08
N LEU A 578 -0.98 -31.54 0.34
CA LEU A 578 -0.33 -32.25 1.46
C LEU A 578 1.21 -32.24 1.32
N ALA A 579 1.73 -32.41 0.11
CA ALA A 579 3.18 -32.30 -0.13
C ALA A 579 3.72 -30.91 0.11
N GLY A 580 2.99 -29.88 -0.31
CA GLY A 580 3.35 -28.47 -0.12
C GLY A 580 3.41 -28.04 1.35
N CYS A 581 2.70 -28.69 2.27
CA CYS A 581 2.78 -28.39 3.71
C CYS A 581 4.22 -28.52 4.29
N THR A 582 5.10 -29.27 3.65
CA THR A 582 6.50 -29.45 4.05
C THR A 582 7.48 -28.94 2.99
N ASP A 583 7.05 -28.04 2.12
CA ASP A 583 7.89 -27.42 1.10
C ASP A 583 9.04 -26.63 1.73
N ALA A 584 10.12 -26.44 0.98
CA ALA A 584 11.24 -25.63 1.42
C ALA A 584 10.86 -24.14 1.55
N ASP A 585 9.94 -23.69 0.71
CA ASP A 585 9.42 -22.32 0.70
C ASP A 585 8.33 -22.12 1.76
N ALA A 586 8.38 -20.99 2.49
CA ALA A 586 7.47 -20.69 3.60
C ALA A 586 6.05 -20.34 3.13
N ASP A 587 5.93 -19.66 2.00
CA ASP A 587 4.64 -19.21 1.45
C ASP A 587 3.88 -20.39 0.85
N VAL A 588 4.59 -21.33 0.20
CA VAL A 588 4.01 -22.61 -0.24
C VAL A 588 3.51 -23.41 0.95
N ARG A 589 4.29 -23.47 2.04
CA ARG A 589 3.82 -24.14 3.27
C ARG A 589 2.58 -23.48 3.84
N GLN A 590 2.55 -22.15 3.93
CA GLN A 590 1.39 -21.41 4.47
C GLN A 590 0.12 -21.67 3.65
N ALA A 591 0.17 -21.49 2.33
CA ALA A 591 -0.97 -21.78 1.45
C ALA A 591 -1.44 -23.24 1.60
N SER A 592 -0.51 -24.19 1.60
CA SER A 592 -0.83 -25.61 1.68
C SER A 592 -1.50 -26.02 2.99
N VAL A 593 -1.00 -25.54 4.14
CA VAL A 593 -1.63 -25.83 5.42
C VAL A 593 -3.01 -25.19 5.55
N TYR A 594 -3.21 -24.00 4.95
CA TYR A 594 -4.51 -23.35 4.85
C TYR A 594 -5.49 -24.22 4.04
N GLY A 595 -5.07 -24.69 2.85
CA GLY A 595 -5.88 -25.54 1.98
C GLY A 595 -6.32 -26.86 2.64
N VAL A 596 -5.46 -27.46 3.47
CA VAL A 596 -5.85 -28.63 4.29
C VAL A 596 -7.03 -28.28 5.20
N GLY A 597 -7.00 -27.12 5.84
CA GLY A 597 -8.08 -26.63 6.70
C GLY A 597 -9.38 -26.38 5.93
N VAL A 598 -9.29 -25.76 4.76
CA VAL A 598 -10.43 -25.50 3.86
C VAL A 598 -11.08 -26.82 3.44
N MET A 599 -10.30 -27.77 2.96
CA MET A 599 -10.82 -29.11 2.57
C MET A 599 -11.49 -29.84 3.74
N ALA A 600 -10.90 -29.74 4.94
CA ALA A 600 -11.47 -30.37 6.14
C ALA A 600 -12.82 -29.79 6.53
N GLU A 601 -12.99 -28.46 6.37
CA GLU A 601 -14.23 -27.75 6.68
C GLU A 601 -15.31 -27.97 5.63
N LYS A 602 -14.96 -27.85 4.33
CA LYS A 602 -15.94 -27.71 3.25
C LYS A 602 -16.35 -29.06 2.61
N LEU A 603 -15.48 -30.08 2.61
CA LEU A 603 -15.72 -31.28 1.80
C LEU A 603 -16.33 -32.46 2.58
N GLY A 604 -16.56 -32.32 3.89
CA GLY A 604 -17.24 -33.34 4.72
C GLY A 604 -16.61 -34.73 4.59
N GLN A 605 -17.40 -35.75 4.32
CA GLN A 605 -16.96 -37.16 4.22
C GLN A 605 -15.99 -37.43 3.06
N ALA A 606 -15.98 -36.59 2.04
CA ALA A 606 -15.06 -36.79 0.93
C ALA A 606 -13.59 -36.56 1.34
N PHE A 607 -13.34 -35.68 2.33
CA PHE A 607 -12.00 -35.44 2.87
C PHE A 607 -11.56 -36.48 3.92
N ALA A 608 -12.46 -37.29 4.48
CA ALA A 608 -12.15 -38.23 5.55
C ALA A 608 -10.94 -39.16 5.27
N PRO A 609 -10.71 -39.68 4.05
CA PRO A 609 -9.53 -40.51 3.75
C PRO A 609 -8.19 -39.75 3.93
N HIS A 610 -8.17 -38.44 3.80
CA HIS A 610 -6.98 -37.63 3.87
C HIS A 610 -6.64 -37.16 5.30
N VAL A 611 -7.57 -37.27 6.26
CA VAL A 611 -7.39 -36.80 7.65
C VAL A 611 -6.15 -37.35 8.35
N PRO A 612 -5.83 -38.70 8.28
CA PRO A 612 -4.65 -39.21 8.95
C PRO A 612 -3.33 -38.61 8.44
N ALA A 613 -3.20 -38.43 7.11
CA ALA A 613 -2.04 -37.84 6.50
C ALA A 613 -1.95 -36.31 6.88
N SER A 614 -3.08 -35.61 6.86
CA SER A 614 -3.18 -34.20 7.27
C SER A 614 -2.72 -33.99 8.70
N LEU A 615 -3.19 -34.79 9.66
CA LEU A 615 -2.77 -34.70 11.06
C LEU A 615 -1.27 -34.91 11.22
N GLN A 616 -0.68 -35.86 10.50
CA GLN A 616 0.75 -36.11 10.52
C GLN A 616 1.54 -34.93 9.96
N THR A 617 1.13 -34.41 8.84
CA THR A 617 1.83 -33.29 8.17
C THR A 617 1.72 -32.00 8.96
N LEU A 618 0.52 -31.66 9.47
CA LEU A 618 0.33 -30.48 10.33
C LEU A 618 1.17 -30.56 11.61
N ALA A 619 1.27 -31.76 12.22
CA ALA A 619 2.13 -31.96 13.37
C ALA A 619 3.61 -31.73 13.06
N GLN A 620 4.10 -32.08 11.87
CA GLN A 620 5.47 -31.81 11.43
C GLN A 620 5.72 -30.30 11.32
N VAL A 621 4.80 -29.53 10.73
CA VAL A 621 4.92 -28.07 10.61
C VAL A 621 4.92 -27.40 12.00
N ILE A 622 3.97 -27.76 12.86
CA ILE A 622 3.82 -27.16 14.20
C ILE A 622 5.01 -27.46 15.11
N GLN A 623 5.62 -28.66 14.97
CA GLN A 623 6.72 -29.13 15.83
C GLN A 623 8.10 -28.88 15.24
N ALA A 624 8.21 -28.22 14.07
CA ALA A 624 9.49 -27.88 13.48
C ALA A 624 10.32 -27.00 14.44
N PRO A 625 11.65 -27.19 14.52
CA PRO A 625 12.48 -26.44 15.46
C PRO A 625 12.40 -24.93 15.33
N ASP A 626 12.14 -24.43 14.12
CA ASP A 626 12.03 -23.05 13.71
C ASP A 626 10.60 -22.59 13.45
N ALA A 627 9.59 -23.38 13.87
CA ALA A 627 8.16 -23.11 13.63
C ALA A 627 7.69 -21.73 14.11
N ARG A 628 8.33 -21.18 15.15
CA ARG A 628 8.01 -19.84 15.69
C ARG A 628 8.96 -18.74 15.22
N GLY A 629 9.87 -19.04 14.28
CA GLY A 629 10.72 -18.05 13.62
C GLY A 629 9.90 -17.13 12.71
N GLU A 630 10.42 -15.95 12.46
CA GLU A 630 9.75 -14.88 11.67
C GLU A 630 9.23 -15.39 10.31
N GLU A 631 10.01 -16.20 9.60
CA GLU A 631 9.64 -16.75 8.29
C GLU A 631 8.56 -17.84 8.36
N ASN A 632 8.43 -18.56 9.50
CA ASN A 632 7.60 -19.75 9.61
C ASN A 632 6.35 -19.59 10.47
N VAL A 633 6.28 -18.52 11.25
CA VAL A 633 5.20 -18.33 12.23
C VAL A 633 3.82 -18.30 11.60
N ASN A 634 3.68 -17.69 10.43
CA ASN A 634 2.40 -17.63 9.71
C ASN A 634 1.95 -19.01 9.24
N ALA A 635 2.84 -19.78 8.61
CA ALA A 635 2.56 -21.16 8.22
C ALA A 635 2.18 -22.03 9.45
N THR A 636 2.84 -21.84 10.59
CA THR A 636 2.56 -22.52 11.84
C THR A 636 1.19 -22.15 12.42
N GLU A 637 0.83 -20.88 12.43
CA GLU A 637 -0.48 -20.43 12.91
C GLU A 637 -1.62 -20.93 11.99
N ASN A 638 -1.41 -20.91 10.67
CA ASN A 638 -2.33 -21.52 9.71
C ASN A 638 -2.46 -23.05 9.93
N ALA A 639 -1.36 -23.73 10.25
CA ALA A 639 -1.42 -25.18 10.58
C ALA A 639 -2.21 -25.45 11.86
N ILE A 640 -2.09 -24.60 12.89
CA ILE A 640 -2.89 -24.70 14.12
C ILE A 640 -4.36 -24.42 13.83
N SER A 641 -4.68 -23.43 12.99
CA SER A 641 -6.04 -23.17 12.53
C SER A 641 -6.63 -24.39 11.82
N SER A 642 -5.90 -24.96 10.88
CA SER A 642 -6.33 -26.13 10.12
C SER A 642 -6.53 -27.36 10.99
N LEU A 643 -5.68 -27.58 12.00
CA LEU A 643 -5.89 -28.59 13.02
C LEU A 643 -7.21 -28.37 13.78
N GLY A 644 -7.53 -27.12 14.11
CA GLY A 644 -8.81 -26.74 14.70
C GLY A 644 -10.00 -27.12 13.82
N LYS A 645 -9.94 -26.78 12.51
CA LYS A 645 -10.98 -27.13 11.53
C LYS A 645 -11.15 -28.65 11.44
N ILE A 646 -10.06 -29.45 11.43
CA ILE A 646 -10.15 -30.91 11.51
C ILE A 646 -10.81 -31.35 12.83
N CYS A 647 -10.45 -30.75 13.96
CA CYS A 647 -11.05 -31.07 15.27
C CYS A 647 -12.55 -30.80 15.31
N GLU A 648 -13.05 -29.81 14.60
CA GLU A 648 -14.49 -29.50 14.57
C GLU A 648 -15.24 -30.34 13.53
N PHE A 649 -14.77 -30.35 12.27
CA PHE A 649 -15.54 -30.85 11.13
C PHE A 649 -15.24 -32.30 10.79
N GLN A 650 -14.09 -32.86 11.20
CA GLN A 650 -13.65 -34.23 10.89
C GLN A 650 -13.46 -35.10 12.15
N ARG A 651 -14.14 -34.76 13.24
CA ARG A 651 -14.00 -35.36 14.57
C ARG A 651 -13.99 -36.88 14.57
N ALA A 652 -14.90 -37.50 13.80
CA ALA A 652 -15.04 -38.96 13.74
C ALA A 652 -13.83 -39.69 13.12
N CYS A 653 -12.98 -38.96 12.40
CA CYS A 653 -11.79 -39.50 11.73
C CYS A 653 -10.50 -39.28 12.53
N ILE A 654 -10.57 -38.59 13.69
CA ILE A 654 -9.41 -38.30 14.54
C ILE A 654 -9.17 -39.51 15.48
N PRO A 655 -7.97 -40.11 15.48
CA PRO A 655 -7.60 -41.08 16.49
C PRO A 655 -7.35 -40.41 17.84
N GLY A 656 -8.18 -40.70 18.86
CA GLY A 656 -8.06 -40.12 20.20
C GLY A 656 -8.38 -38.61 20.29
N PRO A 657 -9.59 -38.20 19.89
CA PRO A 657 -9.99 -36.78 19.92
C PRO A 657 -9.91 -36.16 21.31
N GLU A 658 -10.01 -36.97 22.37
CA GLU A 658 -9.84 -36.56 23.78
C GLU A 658 -8.44 -36.07 24.11
N SER A 659 -7.43 -36.35 23.28
CA SER A 659 -6.06 -35.82 23.44
C SER A 659 -5.73 -34.71 22.43
N VAL A 660 -6.21 -34.83 21.20
CA VAL A 660 -5.90 -33.88 20.11
C VAL A 660 -6.55 -32.50 20.35
N VAL A 661 -7.82 -32.51 20.79
CA VAL A 661 -8.54 -31.22 21.01
C VAL A 661 -7.94 -30.36 22.13
N PRO A 662 -7.61 -30.92 23.31
CA PRO A 662 -6.91 -30.19 24.34
C PRO A 662 -5.51 -29.71 23.92
N GLN A 663 -4.79 -30.52 23.13
CA GLN A 663 -3.49 -30.14 22.58
C GLN A 663 -3.64 -28.96 21.64
N TRP A 664 -4.60 -28.94 20.72
CA TRP A 664 -4.92 -27.79 19.90
C TRP A 664 -5.24 -26.54 20.72
N LEU A 665 -6.11 -26.67 21.73
CA LEU A 665 -6.48 -25.55 22.61
C LEU A 665 -5.25 -24.97 23.34
N SER A 666 -4.27 -25.80 23.70
CA SER A 666 -3.05 -25.35 24.38
C SER A 666 -2.13 -24.47 23.53
N MET A 667 -2.26 -24.54 22.19
CA MET A 667 -1.48 -23.75 21.23
C MET A 667 -2.05 -22.34 21.01
N LEU A 668 -3.28 -22.09 21.50
CA LEU A 668 -3.95 -20.79 21.37
C LEU A 668 -3.54 -19.84 22.52
N PRO A 669 -3.64 -18.52 22.34
CA PRO A 669 -4.16 -17.79 21.18
C PRO A 669 -3.18 -17.72 20.01
N LEU A 670 -3.68 -17.50 18.79
CA LEU A 670 -2.90 -17.07 17.64
C LEU A 670 -2.74 -15.54 17.71
N THR A 671 -1.55 -15.02 17.35
CA THR A 671 -1.23 -13.61 17.54
C THR A 671 -0.56 -12.93 16.34
N GLU A 672 0.06 -13.69 15.44
CA GLU A 672 0.80 -13.14 14.30
C GLU A 672 -0.11 -13.00 13.07
N ASP A 673 -0.73 -14.08 12.63
CA ASP A 673 -1.74 -14.03 11.56
C ASP A 673 -3.10 -13.56 12.12
N LYS A 674 -3.40 -12.27 11.94
CA LYS A 674 -4.62 -11.64 12.48
C LYS A 674 -5.90 -12.16 11.80
N VAL A 675 -5.81 -12.63 10.55
CA VAL A 675 -6.95 -13.19 9.82
C VAL A 675 -7.32 -14.53 10.42
N GLU A 676 -6.34 -15.43 10.55
CA GLU A 676 -6.54 -16.75 11.15
C GLU A 676 -6.85 -16.66 12.65
N ALA A 677 -6.25 -15.71 13.38
CA ALA A 677 -6.59 -15.47 14.79
C ALA A 677 -8.09 -15.20 14.95
N ARG A 678 -8.68 -14.31 14.15
CA ARG A 678 -10.12 -14.01 14.21
C ARG A 678 -10.97 -15.26 13.87
N ALA A 679 -10.56 -16.03 12.87
CA ALA A 679 -11.25 -17.25 12.46
C ALA A 679 -11.23 -18.30 13.59
N VAL A 680 -10.05 -18.62 14.13
CA VAL A 680 -9.84 -19.62 15.16
C VAL A 680 -10.48 -19.25 16.51
N HIS A 681 -10.38 -17.98 16.91
CA HIS A 681 -11.02 -17.55 18.16
C HIS A 681 -12.57 -17.56 18.04
N THR A 682 -13.11 -17.27 16.85
CA THR A 682 -14.54 -17.43 16.58
C THR A 682 -14.95 -18.92 16.58
N GLN A 683 -14.12 -19.79 16.03
CA GLN A 683 -14.30 -21.23 16.07
C GLN A 683 -14.31 -21.76 17.51
N LEU A 684 -13.34 -21.33 18.33
CA LEU A 684 -13.29 -21.72 19.75
C LEU A 684 -14.59 -21.35 20.49
N VAL A 685 -15.09 -20.13 20.26
CA VAL A 685 -16.36 -19.68 20.84
C VAL A 685 -17.52 -20.56 20.40
N ARG A 686 -17.62 -20.89 19.10
CA ARG A 686 -18.66 -21.78 18.56
C ARG A 686 -18.61 -23.19 19.18
N MET A 687 -17.42 -23.76 19.33
CA MET A 687 -17.25 -25.08 19.97
C MET A 687 -17.64 -25.04 21.46
N LEU A 688 -17.36 -23.94 22.18
CA LEU A 688 -17.78 -23.75 23.57
C LEU A 688 -19.32 -23.62 23.67
N GLU A 689 -19.96 -22.84 22.79
CA GLU A 689 -21.42 -22.72 22.73
C GLU A 689 -22.09 -24.07 22.43
N ALA A 690 -21.44 -24.90 21.61
CA ALA A 690 -21.90 -26.27 21.31
C ALA A 690 -21.65 -27.29 22.46
N ASN A 691 -21.02 -26.86 23.56
CA ASN A 691 -20.61 -27.73 24.68
C ASN A 691 -19.77 -28.94 24.22
N ASP A 692 -18.73 -28.68 23.41
CA ASP A 692 -17.83 -29.72 22.92
C ASP A 692 -17.26 -30.56 24.09
N PRO A 693 -17.43 -31.90 24.09
CA PRO A 693 -17.13 -32.75 25.25
C PRO A 693 -15.63 -32.85 25.56
N HIS A 694 -14.76 -32.59 24.56
CA HIS A 694 -13.32 -32.74 24.72
C HIS A 694 -12.61 -31.40 24.98
N LEU A 695 -13.29 -30.25 24.79
CA LEU A 695 -12.67 -28.94 24.86
C LEU A 695 -12.30 -28.52 26.26
N LEU A 696 -13.25 -28.63 27.23
CA LEU A 696 -13.00 -28.27 28.62
C LEU A 696 -12.41 -29.44 29.44
N GLY A 697 -12.56 -30.66 28.96
CA GLY A 697 -12.13 -31.87 29.66
C GLY A 697 -12.92 -32.22 30.92
N PRO A 698 -12.59 -33.33 31.59
CA PRO A 698 -13.23 -33.70 32.84
C PRO A 698 -13.04 -32.59 33.91
N ASN A 699 -14.13 -32.20 34.59
CA ASN A 699 -14.12 -31.17 35.63
C ASN A 699 -13.55 -29.77 35.15
N SER A 700 -13.69 -29.47 33.87
CA SER A 700 -13.21 -28.22 33.26
C SER A 700 -11.72 -27.98 33.49
N GLU A 701 -10.88 -29.00 33.38
CA GLU A 701 -9.44 -28.90 33.62
C GLU A 701 -8.72 -27.97 32.61
N HIS A 702 -9.25 -27.82 31.39
CA HIS A 702 -8.69 -26.96 30.34
C HIS A 702 -9.25 -25.51 30.34
N LEU A 703 -10.08 -25.15 31.33
CA LEU A 703 -10.68 -23.82 31.42
C LEU A 703 -9.62 -22.70 31.45
N GLY A 704 -8.45 -22.96 32.06
CA GLY A 704 -7.34 -21.99 32.10
C GLY A 704 -6.86 -21.57 30.71
N SER A 705 -6.79 -22.51 29.75
CA SER A 705 -6.42 -22.23 28.36
C SER A 705 -7.47 -21.36 27.67
N VAL A 706 -8.76 -21.63 27.87
CA VAL A 706 -9.85 -20.78 27.33
C VAL A 706 -9.77 -19.37 27.88
N VAL A 707 -9.59 -19.21 29.20
CA VAL A 707 -9.46 -17.90 29.85
C VAL A 707 -8.23 -17.14 29.32
N LYS A 708 -7.12 -17.82 29.07
CA LYS A 708 -5.91 -17.24 28.45
C LYS A 708 -6.21 -16.67 27.05
N VAL A 709 -6.90 -17.42 26.19
CA VAL A 709 -7.29 -16.95 24.86
C VAL A 709 -8.17 -15.71 24.97
N PHE A 710 -9.18 -15.72 25.84
CA PHE A 710 -10.10 -14.60 26.00
C PHE A 710 -9.41 -13.38 26.59
N ALA A 711 -8.49 -13.56 27.54
CA ALA A 711 -7.72 -12.47 28.12
C ALA A 711 -6.80 -11.76 27.11
N THR A 712 -6.33 -12.50 26.10
CA THR A 712 -5.48 -11.94 25.05
C THR A 712 -6.31 -11.31 23.92
N ALA A 713 -7.41 -11.94 23.50
CA ALA A 713 -8.19 -11.51 22.33
C ALA A 713 -9.17 -10.37 22.64
N LEU A 714 -9.89 -10.43 23.78
CA LEU A 714 -10.93 -9.44 24.12
C LEU A 714 -10.46 -7.97 24.12
N PRO A 715 -9.28 -7.63 24.66
CA PRO A 715 -8.81 -6.24 24.66
C PRO A 715 -8.56 -5.66 23.26
N THR A 716 -8.43 -6.52 22.25
CA THR A 716 -8.15 -6.10 20.86
C THR A 716 -9.42 -5.83 20.06
N ALA A 717 -10.59 -6.16 20.58
CA ALA A 717 -11.87 -5.97 19.91
C ALA A 717 -12.12 -4.47 19.62
N GLY A 718 -12.42 -4.13 18.38
CA GLY A 718 -12.66 -2.75 17.97
C GLY A 718 -11.41 -1.93 17.66
N LEU A 719 -10.21 -2.50 17.77
CA LEU A 719 -8.98 -1.93 17.22
C LEU A 719 -8.96 -2.04 15.70
N SER A 720 -7.94 -1.46 15.06
CA SER A 720 -7.73 -1.62 13.63
C SER A 720 -7.55 -3.10 13.24
N GLU A 721 -7.88 -3.47 12.02
CA GLU A 721 -7.76 -4.87 11.54
C GLU A 721 -6.37 -5.47 11.72
N LYS A 722 -5.33 -4.64 11.62
CA LYS A 722 -3.92 -5.03 11.83
C LYS A 722 -3.59 -5.44 13.28
N LEU A 723 -4.41 -5.06 14.24
CA LEU A 723 -4.20 -5.33 15.66
C LEU A 723 -5.27 -6.24 16.26
N GLN A 724 -6.37 -6.47 15.56
CA GLN A 724 -7.55 -7.14 16.05
C GLN A 724 -7.41 -8.68 16.01
N LEU A 725 -7.52 -9.33 17.17
CA LEU A 725 -7.50 -10.79 17.29
C LEU A 725 -8.89 -11.41 17.38
N CYS A 726 -9.95 -10.63 17.60
CA CYS A 726 -11.34 -11.09 17.55
C CYS A 726 -12.26 -9.96 17.10
N THR A 727 -13.35 -10.33 16.42
CA THR A 727 -14.38 -9.36 16.01
C THR A 727 -15.17 -8.86 17.22
N VAL A 728 -15.84 -7.71 17.09
CA VAL A 728 -16.71 -7.16 18.14
C VAL A 728 -17.83 -8.15 18.52
N GLU A 729 -18.39 -8.86 17.52
CA GLU A 729 -19.40 -9.89 17.75
C GLU A 729 -18.83 -11.07 18.56
N CYS A 730 -17.67 -11.58 18.17
CA CYS A 730 -16.97 -12.66 18.87
C CYS A 730 -16.65 -12.24 20.32
N ALA A 731 -16.19 -11.01 20.54
CA ALA A 731 -15.94 -10.47 21.88
C ALA A 731 -17.21 -10.45 22.74
N GLY A 732 -18.34 -10.08 22.19
CA GLY A 732 -19.63 -10.12 22.87
C GLY A 732 -19.99 -11.54 23.34
N LYS A 733 -19.79 -12.54 22.49
CA LYS A 733 -19.99 -13.96 22.83
C LYS A 733 -19.00 -14.47 23.87
N MET A 734 -17.72 -14.10 23.77
CA MET A 734 -16.71 -14.43 24.79
C MET A 734 -17.10 -13.92 26.19
N LYS A 735 -17.57 -12.65 26.28
CA LYS A 735 -18.05 -12.07 27.56
C LYS A 735 -19.24 -12.84 28.12
N ALA A 736 -20.22 -13.18 27.27
CA ALA A 736 -21.39 -13.96 27.69
C ALA A 736 -21.00 -15.35 28.23
N LEU A 737 -20.07 -16.04 27.55
CA LEU A 737 -19.54 -17.33 28.00
C LEU A 737 -18.79 -17.22 29.32
N LEU A 738 -17.99 -16.19 29.56
CA LEU A 738 -17.30 -15.97 30.83
C LEU A 738 -18.32 -15.78 32.00
N MET A 739 -19.37 -14.99 31.76
CA MET A 739 -20.42 -14.80 32.77
C MET A 739 -21.18 -16.11 33.06
N GLN A 740 -21.47 -16.91 32.02
CA GLN A 740 -22.09 -18.23 32.19
C GLN A 740 -21.19 -19.18 32.99
N MET A 741 -19.90 -19.23 32.69
CA MET A 741 -18.93 -20.06 33.37
C MET A 741 -18.77 -19.68 34.85
N GLN A 742 -18.82 -18.39 35.17
CA GLN A 742 -18.81 -17.91 36.56
C GLN A 742 -19.98 -18.46 37.39
N GLY A 743 -21.14 -18.66 36.76
CA GLY A 743 -22.35 -19.19 37.43
C GLY A 743 -22.42 -20.72 37.47
N SER A 744 -21.69 -21.44 36.61
CA SER A 744 -21.85 -22.89 36.42
C SER A 744 -20.62 -23.73 36.87
N VAL A 745 -19.44 -23.12 36.94
CA VAL A 745 -18.19 -23.82 37.28
C VAL A 745 -17.85 -23.64 38.77
N PRO A 746 -17.31 -24.71 39.44
CA PRO A 746 -16.91 -24.61 40.85
C PRO A 746 -15.89 -23.50 41.10
N PRO A 747 -15.99 -22.76 42.26
CA PRO A 747 -15.08 -21.65 42.55
C PRO A 747 -13.59 -21.98 42.56
N GLU A 748 -13.24 -23.20 42.96
CA GLU A 748 -11.85 -23.68 42.96
C GLU A 748 -11.28 -23.80 41.54
N THR A 749 -12.10 -24.27 40.57
CA THR A 749 -11.72 -24.37 39.16
C THR A 749 -11.59 -22.99 38.54
N LEU A 750 -12.48 -22.05 38.85
CA LEU A 750 -12.37 -20.65 38.40
C LEU A 750 -11.10 -19.99 38.95
N THR A 751 -10.79 -20.19 40.23
CA THR A 751 -9.57 -19.66 40.85
C THR A 751 -8.32 -20.20 40.17
N ARG A 752 -8.32 -21.51 39.88
CA ARG A 752 -7.21 -22.15 39.14
C ARG A 752 -7.07 -21.58 37.71
N ALA A 753 -8.17 -21.41 36.98
CA ALA A 753 -8.16 -20.87 35.65
C ALA A 753 -7.67 -19.40 35.65
N TRP A 754 -8.10 -18.59 36.63
CA TRP A 754 -7.64 -17.22 36.82
C TRP A 754 -6.14 -17.13 37.14
N SER A 755 -5.64 -18.09 37.96
CA SER A 755 -4.20 -18.14 38.30
C SER A 755 -3.31 -18.63 37.17
N ALA A 756 -3.90 -19.16 36.07
CA ALA A 756 -3.17 -19.64 34.90
C ALA A 756 -2.79 -18.48 33.92
N ILE A 757 -3.32 -17.28 34.11
CA ILE A 757 -3.02 -16.10 33.28
C ILE A 757 -2.17 -15.09 34.03
N THR A 758 -1.39 -14.29 33.27
CA THR A 758 -0.48 -13.29 33.86
C THR A 758 -1.26 -12.13 34.52
N PRO A 759 -0.62 -11.37 35.46
CA PRO A 759 -1.26 -10.19 36.02
C PRO A 759 -1.72 -9.16 35.02
N GLU A 760 -0.95 -8.96 33.94
CA GLU A 760 -1.28 -8.06 32.83
C GLU A 760 -2.54 -8.55 32.09
N GLN A 761 -2.63 -9.85 31.81
CA GLN A 761 -3.80 -10.46 31.19
C GLN A 761 -5.04 -10.39 32.11
N GLN A 762 -4.86 -10.56 33.43
CA GLN A 762 -5.94 -10.40 34.39
C GLN A 762 -6.50 -8.97 34.37
N GLN A 763 -5.61 -7.97 34.39
CA GLN A 763 -6.00 -6.57 34.31
C GLN A 763 -6.69 -6.24 32.99
N ALA A 764 -6.13 -6.67 31.87
CA ALA A 764 -6.70 -6.46 30.55
C ALA A 764 -8.11 -7.08 30.43
N LEU A 765 -8.28 -8.31 30.93
CA LEU A 765 -9.58 -8.97 30.93
C LEU A 765 -10.61 -8.24 31.81
N GLN A 766 -10.20 -7.75 33.00
CA GLN A 766 -11.08 -6.97 33.89
C GLN A 766 -11.52 -5.65 33.24
N GLN A 767 -10.65 -4.99 32.49
CA GLN A 767 -10.99 -3.75 31.78
C GLN A 767 -11.88 -3.99 30.57
N ALA A 768 -11.72 -5.14 29.90
CA ALA A 768 -12.49 -5.51 28.74
C ALA A 768 -13.90 -6.04 29.06
N MET A 769 -14.12 -6.56 30.28
CA MET A 769 -15.45 -7.04 30.76
C MET A 769 -16.40 -5.89 31.06
#